data_714c43e39a16e52b64d8725c4ef24195
#
_entry.id   714c43e39a16e52b64d8725c4ef24195
#
_cell.length_a   1.000
_cell.length_b   1.000
_cell.length_c   1.000
_cell.angle_alpha   90.00
_cell.angle_beta   90.00
_cell.angle_gamma   90.00
#
_symmetry.space_group_name_H-M   'P 1'
#
loop_
_entity.id
_entity.type
_entity.pdbx_description
1 polymer ?
#
loop_
_entity_poly.entity_id
_entity_poly.type
_entity_poly.pdbx_seq_one_letter_code
_entity_poly.pdbx_strand_id
1 'polypeptide(L)'
;MSSRSSSPPRNAPLAHLLSNGHYSVMINAHGSGYSQWHDMAVTRWREDATRDPWGSYLLVRDEEGGDIWSPTQQPCGDGSTQDTVAFAPGIATYERRNADIHGKLEVAVAGDADVELRRLTLTNHGSAARTLSVTAYAEVVIGPIGADNSHPAFSKMFVQTHWDEGQRLLLATRRRRQTSEAKVWAAQALQVQGERATDEFETDRARFIGRGRTVHNAQAMQPGASLSGTTGCVLDPVFALRQHVQLKAGESVTVLLWTQLADSRDGVQALAARLADAGAADALIGGAAEHARAEQQRLAIDEAKAARFARWMSALFSPDASLRAAPDSRARGRGGPPTLWGAGISGDRAIVLLKLDSEASLAQVHELLLAQTAWRSQRLAVDVVVLNAAKDADALQGKLDALIGAQQAQLKPDDSAPKAEAFCLKDSAIDDNLRHGLLTVARVVLGGTDPVAGDAEPASPAAASNGTTAIRATDPITATATPSTKPPWPLKNSSVDGGRAYRVDLDAQRPTPAPWVNVIANPGFGFIVSAEGGGYAWSLNSQQNPLTPWPNDPVSDSPRDILYLRDEESRDVWSATALPRRVADAHYSATHGKGWTRFVNDAHGIGTELTQCVPTLDSIKLSRLRLSNHSGRTRRISVTGYVEWALGSNGTTPAPFVVTARDDATGALFARNAWRSDFGERVAFVDLDGKQQSCTGDRGEFLGELGRVERPAALESSAPLSGRVGAGMDPCGALRTTIELPPDTQIDIVFALGDAATEADAQALVQRYRGVDIDAVLADVGAQWNGLLDTVQVKTPDRAMDVMLNHWLPYQTLASRVWARTAYYQASGAYGFRDQLQDVMALCVSRPDLAREHLLRAAGRQFAEGDVQHWWLPPGGQGIRTKIRDDRLWLSYVAMHYVDVTGDEAVLDELLPFLKGDA
;
A
#
# COMPACT_ATOMS: atom_id res chain seq x y z
N MET A 1 -36.28 10.62 -0.65
CA MET A 1 -36.24 9.29 -1.27
C MET A 1 -34.83 8.76 -1.12
N SER A 2 -34.63 7.54 -0.58
CA SER A 2 -33.31 6.93 -0.49
C SER A 2 -32.90 6.45 -1.89
N SER A 3 -31.72 6.82 -2.35
CA SER A 3 -31.17 6.25 -3.57
C SER A 3 -30.91 4.75 -3.36
N ARG A 4 -31.86 3.92 -3.73
CA ARG A 4 -31.69 2.46 -3.77
C ARG A 4 -30.98 2.14 -5.09
N SER A 5 -29.71 1.89 -5.06
CA SER A 5 -28.97 1.30 -6.17
C SER A 5 -28.96 -0.20 -5.97
N SER A 6 -29.57 -0.93 -6.89
CA SER A 6 -29.38 -2.37 -7.04
C SER A 6 -28.03 -2.57 -7.73
N SER A 7 -26.98 -2.83 -7.00
CA SER A 7 -25.56 -2.88 -7.35
C SER A 7 -24.93 -1.49 -7.58
N PRO A 8 -23.79 -1.18 -6.96
CA PRO A 8 -23.06 0.04 -7.25
C PRO A 8 -22.68 0.04 -8.74
N PRO A 9 -22.66 1.21 -9.39
CA PRO A 9 -22.17 1.28 -10.76
C PRO A 9 -20.75 0.74 -10.82
N ARG A 10 -20.46 -0.13 -11.78
CA ARG A 10 -19.23 -0.94 -11.91
C ARG A 10 -17.91 -0.16 -11.87
N ASN A 11 -17.91 1.18 -11.78
CA ASN A 11 -16.72 2.00 -11.99
C ASN A 11 -16.37 3.00 -10.88
N ALA A 12 -17.14 3.14 -9.80
CA ALA A 12 -16.73 3.94 -8.63
C ALA A 12 -17.52 3.55 -7.39
N PRO A 13 -16.88 3.09 -6.31
CA PRO A 13 -17.57 2.89 -5.04
C PRO A 13 -18.06 4.24 -4.53
N LEU A 14 -19.35 4.36 -4.27
CA LEU A 14 -19.91 5.53 -3.60
C LEU A 14 -19.35 5.59 -2.19
N ALA A 15 -18.76 6.69 -1.77
CA ALA A 15 -18.32 6.93 -0.40
C ALA A 15 -19.36 7.76 0.35
N HIS A 16 -19.45 7.54 1.66
CA HIS A 16 -20.33 8.26 2.57
C HIS A 16 -19.57 8.69 3.82
N LEU A 17 -19.82 9.92 4.29
CA LEU A 17 -19.26 10.44 5.53
C LEU A 17 -20.34 10.50 6.61
N LEU A 18 -20.04 9.90 7.75
CA LEU A 18 -20.82 9.94 8.97
C LEU A 18 -19.99 10.71 10.01
N SER A 19 -20.52 11.78 10.58
CA SER A 19 -19.71 12.62 11.47
C SER A 19 -20.57 13.45 12.43
N ASN A 20 -20.02 13.68 13.62
CA ASN A 20 -20.53 14.69 14.58
C ASN A 20 -19.64 15.95 14.68
N GLY A 21 -18.66 16.08 13.76
CA GLY A 21 -17.67 17.16 13.77
C GLY A 21 -16.39 16.85 14.56
N HIS A 22 -16.38 15.83 15.44
CA HIS A 22 -15.20 15.38 16.20
C HIS A 22 -14.78 13.98 15.78
N TYR A 23 -15.74 13.07 15.67
CA TYR A 23 -15.58 11.70 15.21
C TYR A 23 -16.19 11.56 13.82
N SER A 24 -15.43 10.97 12.89
CA SER A 24 -15.86 10.78 11.51
C SER A 24 -15.58 9.36 11.04
N VAL A 25 -16.51 8.83 10.25
CA VAL A 25 -16.38 7.56 9.55
C VAL A 25 -16.57 7.81 8.06
N MET A 26 -15.56 7.53 7.26
CA MET A 26 -15.73 7.35 5.83
C MET A 26 -15.99 5.88 5.57
N ILE A 27 -17.06 5.58 4.88
CA ILE A 27 -17.41 4.21 4.46
C ILE A 27 -17.89 4.23 3.01
N ASN A 28 -17.49 3.21 2.23
CA ASN A 28 -17.88 3.13 0.82
C ASN A 28 -18.89 1.99 0.57
N ALA A 29 -19.34 1.89 -0.67
CA ALA A 29 -20.35 0.89 -1.08
C ALA A 29 -19.89 -0.56 -0.87
N HIS A 30 -18.57 -0.82 -0.81
CA HIS A 30 -18.04 -2.15 -0.53
C HIS A 30 -17.90 -2.46 0.98
N GLY A 31 -18.13 -1.46 1.84
CA GLY A 31 -17.98 -1.57 3.29
C GLY A 31 -16.57 -1.28 3.81
N SER A 32 -15.66 -0.88 2.93
CA SER A 32 -14.31 -0.41 3.29
C SER A 32 -14.35 1.04 3.75
N GLY A 33 -13.35 1.47 4.51
CA GLY A 33 -13.26 2.84 4.99
C GLY A 33 -12.43 2.97 6.26
N TYR A 34 -12.53 4.14 6.89
CA TYR A 34 -11.79 4.46 8.11
C TYR A 34 -12.67 5.15 9.14
N SER A 35 -12.22 5.09 10.39
CA SER A 35 -12.70 5.94 11.48
C SER A 35 -11.58 6.89 11.91
N GLN A 36 -11.93 8.15 12.17
CA GLN A 36 -11.02 9.22 12.55
C GLN A 36 -11.61 9.98 13.75
N TRP A 37 -10.77 10.34 14.71
CA TRP A 37 -11.12 11.18 15.85
C TRP A 37 -10.21 12.40 15.89
N HIS A 38 -10.80 13.60 15.75
CA HIS A 38 -10.04 14.82 15.48
C HIS A 38 -9.05 14.63 14.33
N ASP A 39 -7.75 14.83 14.53
CA ASP A 39 -6.70 14.64 13.51
C ASP A 39 -5.99 13.27 13.62
N MET A 40 -6.56 12.36 14.43
CA MET A 40 -6.00 11.03 14.61
C MET A 40 -6.80 9.98 13.85
N ALA A 41 -6.13 9.16 13.05
CA ALA A 41 -6.73 7.94 12.54
C ALA A 41 -7.04 7.00 13.72
N VAL A 42 -8.25 6.48 13.79
CA VAL A 42 -8.66 5.44 14.76
C VAL A 42 -8.36 4.08 14.20
N THR A 43 -8.78 3.85 12.95
CA THR A 43 -8.55 2.62 12.20
C THR A 43 -7.68 2.88 10.96
N ARG A 44 -6.97 1.85 10.50
CA ARG A 44 -6.09 1.94 9.34
C ARG A 44 -6.89 1.95 8.04
N TRP A 45 -6.55 2.89 7.17
CA TRP A 45 -6.99 2.91 5.79
C TRP A 45 -5.90 3.47 4.89
N ARG A 46 -5.80 2.92 3.70
CA ARG A 46 -4.93 3.41 2.62
C ARG A 46 -5.68 3.31 1.32
N GLU A 47 -5.52 4.31 0.48
CA GLU A 47 -6.13 4.30 -0.85
C GLU A 47 -5.61 3.11 -1.66
N ASP A 48 -6.52 2.26 -2.10
CA ASP A 48 -6.25 1.16 -3.03
C ASP A 48 -7.49 0.96 -3.91
N ALA A 49 -7.46 1.57 -5.10
CA ALA A 49 -8.62 1.64 -5.99
C ALA A 49 -9.06 0.27 -6.54
N THR A 50 -8.16 -0.71 -6.57
CA THR A 50 -8.44 -2.04 -7.13
C THR A 50 -8.85 -3.03 -6.06
N ARG A 51 -8.16 -3.07 -4.90
CA ARG A 51 -8.39 -4.10 -3.87
C ARG A 51 -9.29 -3.63 -2.75
N ASP A 52 -9.18 -2.36 -2.37
CA ASP A 52 -9.96 -1.71 -1.30
C ASP A 52 -10.11 -2.56 -0.01
N PRO A 53 -9.02 -3.08 0.58
CA PRO A 53 -9.11 -4.12 1.60
C PRO A 53 -9.22 -3.59 3.04
N TRP A 54 -9.22 -2.27 3.23
CA TRP A 54 -9.11 -1.64 4.55
C TRP A 54 -10.46 -1.22 5.10
N GLY A 55 -10.79 -1.67 6.32
CA GLY A 55 -12.03 -1.29 6.97
C GLY A 55 -12.20 -1.89 8.36
N SER A 56 -13.29 -1.51 9.01
CA SER A 56 -13.81 -2.20 10.19
C SER A 56 -14.91 -3.16 9.73
N TYR A 57 -14.74 -4.44 9.99
CA TYR A 57 -15.58 -5.49 9.42
C TYR A 57 -16.31 -6.28 10.49
N LEU A 58 -17.50 -6.79 10.14
CA LEU A 58 -18.18 -7.87 10.83
C LEU A 58 -18.13 -9.11 9.93
N LEU A 59 -17.48 -10.15 10.42
CA LEU A 59 -17.34 -11.44 9.73
C LEU A 59 -18.32 -12.41 10.33
N VAL A 60 -19.11 -13.09 9.52
CA VAL A 60 -20.06 -14.12 9.94
C VAL A 60 -19.54 -15.47 9.50
N ARG A 61 -19.41 -16.41 10.42
CA ARG A 61 -19.07 -17.80 10.12
C ARG A 61 -20.22 -18.71 10.52
N ASP A 62 -20.61 -19.61 9.62
CA ASP A 62 -21.47 -20.74 9.93
C ASP A 62 -20.64 -21.82 10.61
N GLU A 63 -20.97 -22.17 11.83
CA GLU A 63 -20.20 -23.14 12.62
C GLU A 63 -20.40 -24.59 12.13
N GLU A 64 -21.47 -24.86 11.40
CA GLU A 64 -21.78 -26.21 10.86
C GLU A 64 -21.23 -26.36 9.43
N GLY A 65 -21.46 -25.37 8.56
CA GLY A 65 -21.04 -25.36 7.16
C GLY A 65 -19.61 -24.89 6.94
N GLY A 66 -19.06 -24.13 7.87
CA GLY A 66 -17.70 -23.54 7.77
C GLY A 66 -17.62 -22.32 6.85
N ASP A 67 -18.73 -21.90 6.23
CA ASP A 67 -18.76 -20.74 5.35
C ASP A 67 -18.49 -19.44 6.10
N ILE A 68 -17.62 -18.60 5.53
CA ILE A 68 -17.25 -17.27 6.06
C ILE A 68 -17.71 -16.22 5.06
N TRP A 69 -18.47 -15.24 5.56
CA TRP A 69 -18.95 -14.13 4.76
C TRP A 69 -19.03 -12.85 5.59
N SER A 70 -19.29 -11.72 4.95
CA SER A 70 -19.54 -10.44 5.62
C SER A 70 -20.81 -9.78 5.08
N PRO A 71 -21.52 -8.96 5.88
CA PRO A 71 -22.70 -8.22 5.43
C PRO A 71 -22.38 -7.14 4.40
N THR A 72 -21.09 -6.86 4.17
CA THR A 72 -20.54 -5.99 3.15
C THR A 72 -19.77 -6.80 2.11
N GLN A 73 -19.49 -6.22 0.95
CA GLN A 73 -18.75 -6.90 -0.09
C GLN A 73 -17.32 -7.22 0.33
N GLN A 74 -16.63 -6.26 0.95
CA GLN A 74 -15.36 -6.51 1.62
C GLN A 74 -15.57 -7.04 3.05
N PRO A 75 -14.70 -7.92 3.57
CA PRO A 75 -13.52 -8.52 2.94
C PRO A 75 -13.78 -9.87 2.25
N CYS A 76 -15.00 -10.43 2.34
CA CYS A 76 -15.32 -11.82 1.97
C CYS A 76 -16.23 -11.96 0.74
N GLY A 77 -16.53 -10.87 0.01
CA GLY A 77 -17.36 -10.94 -1.19
C GLY A 77 -16.68 -11.62 -2.36
N ASP A 78 -17.47 -12.40 -3.11
CA ASP A 78 -17.05 -13.06 -4.35
C ASP A 78 -17.78 -12.52 -5.60
N GLY A 79 -18.61 -11.46 -5.42
CA GLY A 79 -19.41 -10.85 -6.47
C GLY A 79 -20.66 -11.66 -6.89
N SER A 80 -20.95 -12.77 -6.23
CA SER A 80 -22.04 -13.70 -6.63
C SER A 80 -23.39 -13.41 -5.96
N THR A 81 -23.46 -12.50 -4.98
CA THR A 81 -24.66 -12.25 -4.18
C THR A 81 -25.39 -10.96 -4.57
N GLN A 82 -26.72 -10.93 -4.37
CA GLN A 82 -27.50 -9.70 -4.48
C GLN A 82 -27.27 -8.84 -3.24
N ASP A 83 -26.42 -7.82 -3.39
CA ASP A 83 -26.13 -6.87 -2.33
C ASP A 83 -26.87 -5.56 -2.60
N THR A 84 -27.43 -4.96 -1.55
CA THR A 84 -28.01 -3.60 -1.64
C THR A 84 -27.26 -2.67 -0.69
N VAL A 85 -26.99 -1.46 -1.17
CA VAL A 85 -26.36 -0.40 -0.37
C VAL A 85 -27.23 0.85 -0.45
N ALA A 86 -27.49 1.46 0.69
CA ALA A 86 -28.23 2.72 0.78
C ALA A 86 -27.52 3.68 1.73
N PHE A 87 -27.27 4.89 1.25
CA PHE A 87 -26.76 5.99 2.05
C PHE A 87 -27.88 7.02 2.28
N ALA A 88 -28.13 7.31 3.55
CA ALA A 88 -29.06 8.31 4.00
C ALA A 88 -28.34 9.29 4.94
N PRO A 89 -28.87 10.50 5.19
CA PRO A 89 -28.29 11.42 6.15
C PRO A 89 -28.02 10.75 7.50
N GLY A 90 -26.74 10.65 7.88
CA GLY A 90 -26.29 10.07 9.15
C GLY A 90 -26.27 8.54 9.23
N ILE A 91 -26.66 7.81 8.17
CA ILE A 91 -26.73 6.34 8.21
C ILE A 91 -26.23 5.75 6.89
N ALA A 92 -25.39 4.70 6.99
CA ALA A 92 -25.08 3.78 5.89
C ALA A 92 -25.74 2.42 6.15
N THR A 93 -26.44 1.86 5.16
CA THR A 93 -27.13 0.57 5.27
C THR A 93 -26.66 -0.38 4.16
N TYR A 94 -26.34 -1.61 4.56
CA TYR A 94 -25.95 -2.69 3.67
C TYR A 94 -26.87 -3.88 3.92
N GLU A 95 -27.35 -4.52 2.87
CA GLU A 95 -28.10 -5.74 2.98
C GLU A 95 -27.49 -6.80 2.06
N ARG A 96 -27.25 -7.97 2.63
CA ARG A 96 -26.66 -9.11 1.92
C ARG A 96 -27.31 -10.41 2.33
N ARG A 97 -27.47 -11.30 1.36
CA ARG A 97 -27.95 -12.66 1.62
C ARG A 97 -26.84 -13.66 1.32
N ASN A 98 -26.56 -14.53 2.29
CA ASN A 98 -25.71 -15.70 2.10
C ASN A 98 -26.53 -16.95 2.38
N ALA A 99 -26.80 -17.74 1.34
CA ALA A 99 -27.73 -18.87 1.39
C ALA A 99 -29.09 -18.45 2.01
N ASP A 100 -29.45 -19.03 3.15
CA ASP A 100 -30.72 -18.75 3.85
C ASP A 100 -30.61 -17.64 4.92
N ILE A 101 -29.40 -17.12 5.16
CA ILE A 101 -29.18 -16.05 6.14
C ILE A 101 -29.17 -14.70 5.43
N HIS A 102 -30.05 -13.81 5.88
CA HIS A 102 -30.06 -12.40 5.46
C HIS A 102 -29.42 -11.56 6.54
N GLY A 103 -28.42 -10.74 6.14
CA GLY A 103 -27.74 -9.80 7.00
C GLY A 103 -28.06 -8.36 6.59
N LYS A 104 -28.51 -7.55 7.55
CA LYS A 104 -28.67 -6.10 7.41
C LYS A 104 -27.73 -5.40 8.37
N LEU A 105 -26.78 -4.62 7.82
CA LEU A 105 -25.83 -3.82 8.58
C LEU A 105 -26.19 -2.33 8.45
N GLU A 106 -26.33 -1.65 9.59
CA GLU A 106 -26.52 -0.21 9.69
C GLU A 106 -25.32 0.39 10.43
N VAL A 107 -24.74 1.45 9.88
CA VAL A 107 -23.59 2.15 10.47
C VAL A 107 -23.97 3.61 10.71
N ALA A 108 -23.71 4.12 11.92
CA ALA A 108 -24.01 5.49 12.32
C ALA A 108 -23.00 6.02 13.35
N VAL A 109 -22.85 7.35 13.40
CA VAL A 109 -22.06 8.09 14.40
C VAL A 109 -23.02 8.90 15.26
N ALA A 110 -22.87 8.80 16.59
CA ALA A 110 -23.70 9.57 17.50
C ALA A 110 -23.51 11.10 17.32
N GLY A 111 -24.60 11.85 17.30
CA GLY A 111 -24.52 13.30 17.15
C GLY A 111 -24.02 14.05 18.40
N ASP A 112 -24.10 13.42 19.57
CA ASP A 112 -23.80 13.99 20.89
C ASP A 112 -22.61 13.36 21.62
N ALA A 113 -21.95 12.36 20.99
CA ALA A 113 -20.83 11.65 21.58
C ALA A 113 -19.92 11.03 20.51
N ASP A 114 -18.65 10.81 20.85
CA ASP A 114 -17.65 10.21 19.95
C ASP A 114 -17.80 8.67 19.96
N VAL A 115 -18.92 8.22 19.39
CA VAL A 115 -19.36 6.81 19.34
C VAL A 115 -19.80 6.46 17.93
N GLU A 116 -19.28 5.33 17.43
CA GLU A 116 -19.71 4.64 16.22
C GLU A 116 -20.50 3.39 16.59
N LEU A 117 -21.64 3.18 15.97
CA LEU A 117 -22.43 1.96 16.05
C LEU A 117 -22.44 1.24 14.71
N ARG A 118 -22.18 -0.07 14.75
CA ARG A 118 -22.47 -1.00 13.65
C ARG A 118 -23.50 -2.00 14.15
N ARG A 119 -24.73 -1.89 13.66
CA ARG A 119 -25.85 -2.76 14.01
C ARG A 119 -26.07 -3.79 12.92
N LEU A 120 -25.80 -5.07 13.22
CA LEU A 120 -26.03 -6.19 12.31
C LEU A 120 -27.27 -6.97 12.74
N THR A 121 -28.28 -7.00 11.91
CA THR A 121 -29.44 -7.88 12.08
C THR A 121 -29.30 -9.08 11.14
N LEU A 122 -29.27 -10.28 11.70
CA LEU A 122 -29.24 -11.56 10.99
C LEU A 122 -30.62 -12.22 11.06
N THR A 123 -31.15 -12.62 9.90
CA THR A 123 -32.45 -13.30 9.80
C THR A 123 -32.28 -14.64 9.09
N ASN A 124 -32.75 -15.72 9.71
CA ASN A 124 -32.73 -17.06 9.14
C ASN A 124 -34.04 -17.33 8.36
N HIS A 125 -33.94 -17.30 7.04
CA HIS A 125 -35.07 -17.66 6.16
C HIS A 125 -35.14 -19.16 5.82
N GLY A 126 -34.22 -19.95 6.36
CA GLY A 126 -34.19 -21.40 6.15
C GLY A 126 -35.16 -22.15 7.08
N SER A 127 -35.24 -23.44 6.88
CA SER A 127 -36.10 -24.34 7.68
C SER A 127 -35.40 -24.99 8.87
N ALA A 128 -34.08 -24.87 8.97
CA ALA A 128 -33.25 -25.41 10.05
C ALA A 128 -32.66 -24.31 10.93
N ALA A 129 -32.45 -24.60 12.20
CA ALA A 129 -31.70 -23.72 13.08
C ALA A 129 -30.23 -23.66 12.61
N ARG A 130 -29.56 -22.52 12.83
CA ARG A 130 -28.17 -22.31 12.48
C ARG A 130 -27.39 -21.78 13.69
N THR A 131 -26.20 -22.27 13.86
CA THR A 131 -25.25 -21.73 14.84
C THR A 131 -24.22 -20.89 14.09
N LEU A 132 -24.18 -19.60 14.38
CA LEU A 132 -23.30 -18.63 13.73
C LEU A 132 -22.35 -18.00 14.74
N SER A 133 -21.16 -17.59 14.30
CA SER A 133 -20.33 -16.64 15.05
C SER A 133 -20.17 -15.35 14.27
N VAL A 134 -20.33 -14.23 14.97
CA VAL A 134 -20.08 -12.89 14.44
C VAL A 134 -18.78 -12.38 15.05
N THR A 135 -17.80 -12.09 14.19
CA THR A 135 -16.48 -11.60 14.61
C THR A 135 -16.25 -10.20 14.07
N ALA A 136 -16.08 -9.23 14.97
CA ALA A 136 -15.62 -7.89 14.61
C ALA A 136 -14.10 -7.90 14.38
N TYR A 137 -13.64 -7.08 13.44
CA TYR A 137 -12.22 -6.87 13.16
C TYR A 137 -11.94 -5.46 12.69
N ALA A 138 -10.94 -4.79 13.28
CA ALA A 138 -10.41 -3.51 12.83
C ALA A 138 -8.93 -3.38 13.21
N GLU A 139 -8.12 -2.81 12.30
CA GLU A 139 -6.72 -2.49 12.62
C GLU A 139 -6.63 -1.15 13.34
N VAL A 140 -6.01 -1.14 14.52
CA VAL A 140 -5.95 0.01 15.42
C VAL A 140 -4.73 0.88 15.12
N VAL A 141 -4.95 2.20 14.95
CA VAL A 141 -3.89 3.19 14.74
C VAL A 141 -3.80 4.15 15.91
N ILE A 142 -4.90 4.81 16.28
CA ILE A 142 -5.03 5.85 17.33
C ILE A 142 -3.84 6.81 17.36
N GLY A 143 -3.56 7.41 16.20
CA GLY A 143 -2.41 8.31 16.03
C GLY A 143 -2.44 9.06 14.70
N PRO A 144 -1.43 9.96 14.47
CA PRO A 144 -1.35 10.71 13.23
C PRO A 144 -1.21 9.78 12.00
N ILE A 145 -2.03 10.00 10.98
CA ILE A 145 -2.04 9.18 9.76
C ILE A 145 -0.68 9.21 9.03
N GLY A 146 0.02 10.36 9.03
CA GLY A 146 1.33 10.49 8.42
C GLY A 146 2.39 9.61 9.08
N ALA A 147 2.32 9.44 10.41
CA ALA A 147 3.24 8.56 11.15
C ALA A 147 2.97 7.07 10.85
N ASP A 148 1.70 6.68 10.72
CA ASP A 148 1.33 5.31 10.35
C ASP A 148 1.72 4.99 8.90
N ASN A 149 1.60 5.93 7.97
CA ASN A 149 1.97 5.75 6.58
C ASN A 149 3.50 5.68 6.38
N SER A 150 4.25 6.55 7.06
CA SER A 150 5.70 6.64 6.87
C SER A 150 6.48 5.52 7.56
N HIS A 151 6.08 5.14 8.79
CA HIS A 151 6.75 4.13 9.61
C HIS A 151 5.74 3.27 10.37
N PRO A 152 5.00 2.39 9.68
CA PRO A 152 3.91 1.62 10.30
C PRO A 152 4.37 0.80 11.51
N ALA A 153 5.44 0.03 11.37
CA ALA A 153 5.95 -0.82 12.46
C ALA A 153 6.35 0.00 13.70
N PHE A 154 6.97 1.16 13.50
CA PHE A 154 7.34 2.05 14.60
C PHE A 154 6.10 2.70 15.24
N SER A 155 5.14 3.16 14.44
CA SER A 155 3.90 3.76 14.93
C SER A 155 3.11 2.81 15.82
N LYS A 156 3.01 1.54 15.44
CA LYS A 156 2.30 0.48 16.17
C LYS A 156 2.85 0.22 17.57
N MET A 157 4.16 0.39 17.79
CA MET A 157 4.83 0.14 19.09
C MET A 157 4.36 1.04 20.22
N PHE A 158 3.67 2.13 19.94
CA PHE A 158 3.14 3.04 20.97
C PHE A 158 1.73 2.69 21.39
N VAL A 159 1.05 1.78 20.70
CA VAL A 159 -0.29 1.33 21.07
C VAL A 159 -0.22 0.22 22.12
N GLN A 160 -1.03 0.36 23.15
CA GLN A 160 -1.19 -0.63 24.22
C GLN A 160 -2.66 -1.02 24.29
N THR A 161 -2.93 -2.30 24.41
CA THR A 161 -4.29 -2.84 24.49
C THR A 161 -4.56 -3.41 25.88
N HIS A 162 -5.80 -3.34 26.32
CA HIS A 162 -6.24 -3.81 27.63
C HIS A 162 -7.63 -4.46 27.51
N TRP A 163 -7.92 -5.37 28.44
CA TRP A 163 -9.25 -5.92 28.61
C TRP A 163 -9.87 -5.42 29.91
N ASP A 164 -11.07 -4.90 29.86
CA ASP A 164 -11.87 -4.53 31.02
C ASP A 164 -12.93 -5.63 31.29
N GLU A 165 -12.67 -6.46 32.28
CA GLU A 165 -13.54 -7.57 32.65
C GLU A 165 -14.91 -7.13 33.20
N GLY A 166 -14.93 -5.98 33.87
CA GLY A 166 -16.15 -5.43 34.47
C GLY A 166 -17.20 -5.02 33.46
N GLN A 167 -16.79 -4.25 32.48
CA GLN A 167 -17.65 -3.75 31.40
C GLN A 167 -17.54 -4.55 30.10
N ARG A 168 -16.61 -5.52 30.02
CA ARG A 168 -16.31 -6.30 28.81
C ARG A 168 -15.95 -5.42 27.62
N LEU A 169 -14.99 -4.54 27.86
CA LEU A 169 -14.47 -3.63 26.85
C LEU A 169 -13.07 -4.04 26.44
N LEU A 170 -12.86 -4.10 25.13
CA LEU A 170 -11.55 -4.14 24.55
C LEU A 170 -11.05 -2.70 24.40
N LEU A 171 -9.99 -2.35 25.11
CA LEU A 171 -9.47 -0.99 25.20
C LEU A 171 -8.12 -0.86 24.48
N ALA A 172 -7.88 0.28 23.87
CA ALA A 172 -6.58 0.66 23.37
C ALA A 172 -6.23 2.10 23.75
N THR A 173 -4.96 2.34 24.05
CA THR A 173 -4.42 3.68 24.27
C THR A 173 -3.06 3.81 23.60
N ARG A 174 -2.66 5.07 23.35
CA ARG A 174 -1.35 5.36 22.78
C ARG A 174 -0.46 6.02 23.83
N ARG A 175 0.74 5.44 24.04
CA ARG A 175 1.78 6.06 24.86
C ARG A 175 2.29 7.32 24.18
N ARG A 176 2.14 8.46 24.83
CA ARG A 176 2.60 9.76 24.32
C ARG A 176 4.12 9.82 24.31
N ARG A 177 4.69 10.34 23.25
CA ARG A 177 6.14 10.60 23.11
C ARG A 177 6.52 11.95 23.74
N GLN A 178 5.57 12.90 23.67
CA GLN A 178 5.72 14.25 24.23
C GLN A 178 4.46 14.62 25.00
N THR A 179 4.60 15.53 25.94
CA THR A 179 3.46 16.03 26.76
C THR A 179 2.42 16.79 25.96
N SER A 180 2.82 17.37 24.82
CA SER A 180 1.94 18.07 23.89
C SER A 180 1.05 17.15 23.03
N GLU A 181 1.38 15.86 22.93
CA GLU A 181 0.53 14.92 22.21
C GLU A 181 -0.80 14.72 22.94
N ALA A 182 -1.91 14.65 22.18
CA ALA A 182 -3.23 14.40 22.75
C ALA A 182 -3.29 13.04 23.47
N LYS A 183 -4.06 12.95 24.53
CA LYS A 183 -4.42 11.69 25.15
C LYS A 183 -5.54 11.05 24.33
N VAL A 184 -5.49 9.74 24.15
CA VAL A 184 -6.52 8.99 23.45
C VAL A 184 -6.75 7.63 24.09
N TRP A 185 -8.01 7.30 24.30
CA TRP A 185 -8.49 5.98 24.65
C TRP A 185 -9.58 5.60 23.65
N ALA A 186 -9.44 4.43 23.08
CA ALA A 186 -10.45 3.81 22.25
C ALA A 186 -10.98 2.58 22.96
N ALA A 187 -12.29 2.32 22.85
CA ALA A 187 -12.91 1.13 23.38
C ALA A 187 -13.81 0.48 22.34
N GLN A 188 -13.91 -0.86 22.40
CA GLN A 188 -14.83 -1.60 21.55
C GLN A 188 -15.58 -2.67 22.38
N ALA A 189 -16.87 -2.83 22.09
CA ALA A 189 -17.72 -3.88 22.67
C ALA A 189 -18.58 -4.52 21.58
N LEU A 190 -18.77 -5.84 21.65
CA LEU A 190 -19.63 -6.60 20.76
C LEU A 190 -20.64 -7.38 21.60
N GLN A 191 -21.94 -7.23 21.32
CA GLN A 191 -23.00 -7.89 22.10
C GLN A 191 -24.21 -8.22 21.23
N VAL A 192 -24.97 -9.23 21.63
CA VAL A 192 -26.36 -9.42 21.17
C VAL A 192 -27.23 -8.39 21.88
N GLN A 193 -28.16 -7.76 21.18
CA GLN A 193 -29.05 -6.74 21.74
C GLN A 193 -29.87 -7.31 22.91
N GLY A 194 -29.76 -6.66 24.07
CA GLY A 194 -30.40 -7.10 25.32
C GLY A 194 -29.59 -8.14 26.10
N GLU A 195 -28.42 -8.55 25.62
CA GLU A 195 -27.53 -9.48 26.30
C GLU A 195 -26.24 -8.82 26.72
N ARG A 196 -25.47 -9.54 27.53
CA ARG A 196 -24.13 -9.10 27.95
C ARG A 196 -23.17 -9.18 26.77
N ALA A 197 -22.19 -8.22 26.68
CA ALA A 197 -21.13 -8.25 25.69
C ALA A 197 -20.26 -9.52 25.80
N THR A 198 -19.67 -9.92 24.66
CA THR A 198 -18.76 -11.08 24.59
C THR A 198 -17.50 -10.86 25.43
N ASP A 199 -16.87 -11.96 25.85
CA ASP A 199 -15.55 -11.98 26.47
C ASP A 199 -14.49 -12.72 25.59
N GLU A 200 -14.85 -13.11 24.36
CA GLU A 200 -13.91 -13.68 23.40
C GLU A 200 -13.28 -12.59 22.54
N PHE A 201 -11.97 -12.38 22.67
CA PHE A 201 -11.26 -11.30 22.02
C PHE A 201 -9.82 -11.64 21.61
N GLU A 202 -9.26 -10.82 20.73
CA GLU A 202 -7.86 -10.83 20.31
C GLU A 202 -7.39 -9.42 19.97
N THR A 203 -6.15 -9.06 20.30
CA THR A 203 -5.56 -7.76 19.92
C THR A 203 -4.28 -7.89 19.10
N ASP A 204 -3.76 -9.08 18.91
CA ASP A 204 -2.58 -9.34 18.09
C ASP A 204 -3.00 -9.74 16.67
N ARG A 205 -2.70 -8.89 15.69
CA ARG A 205 -3.00 -9.15 14.28
C ARG A 205 -2.35 -10.43 13.76
N ALA A 206 -1.13 -10.74 14.21
CA ALA A 206 -0.44 -11.96 13.80
C ALA A 206 -1.18 -13.22 14.25
N ARG A 207 -1.79 -13.19 15.44
CA ARG A 207 -2.62 -14.31 15.95
C ARG A 207 -3.98 -14.37 15.26
N PHE A 208 -4.58 -13.22 14.96
CA PHE A 208 -5.87 -13.18 14.28
C PHE A 208 -5.76 -13.60 12.81
N ILE A 209 -4.91 -12.93 12.05
CA ILE A 209 -4.76 -13.14 10.60
C ILE A 209 -4.00 -14.44 10.32
N GLY A 210 -2.88 -14.66 11.00
CA GLY A 210 -1.94 -15.73 10.68
C GLY A 210 -0.94 -15.33 9.58
N ARG A 211 0.21 -15.93 9.62
CA ARG A 211 1.34 -15.66 8.72
C ARG A 211 0.99 -16.00 7.26
N GLY A 212 1.25 -15.08 6.32
CA GLY A 212 0.96 -15.27 4.89
C GLY A 212 -0.52 -15.27 4.54
N ARG A 213 -1.39 -14.77 5.42
CA ARG A 213 -2.83 -14.68 5.24
C ARG A 213 -3.32 -13.23 5.26
N THR A 214 -4.58 -13.04 4.91
CA THR A 214 -5.30 -11.75 4.93
C THR A 214 -6.59 -11.88 5.75
N VAL A 215 -7.33 -10.79 5.93
CA VAL A 215 -8.63 -10.81 6.63
C VAL A 215 -9.60 -11.80 5.98
N HIS A 216 -9.56 -11.92 4.65
CA HIS A 216 -10.43 -12.82 3.88
C HIS A 216 -10.30 -14.31 4.30
N ASN A 217 -9.09 -14.75 4.64
CA ASN A 217 -8.80 -16.14 4.99
C ASN A 217 -8.09 -16.25 6.35
N ALA A 218 -8.40 -15.35 7.28
CA ALA A 218 -7.76 -15.24 8.57
C ALA A 218 -7.78 -16.58 9.34
N GLN A 219 -6.67 -16.86 10.02
CA GLN A 219 -6.51 -18.09 10.81
C GLN A 219 -7.57 -18.21 11.91
N ALA A 220 -7.88 -17.09 12.57
CA ALA A 220 -8.90 -17.05 13.62
C ALA A 220 -10.32 -17.35 13.10
N MET A 221 -10.55 -17.25 11.79
CA MET A 221 -11.83 -17.56 11.17
C MET A 221 -11.94 -19.01 10.67
N GLN A 222 -10.88 -19.82 10.81
CA GLN A 222 -10.92 -21.24 10.42
C GLN A 222 -11.83 -22.03 11.38
N PRO A 223 -12.46 -23.16 10.92
CA PRO A 223 -13.30 -24.00 11.77
C PRO A 223 -12.58 -24.43 13.06
N GLY A 224 -13.26 -24.29 14.20
CA GLY A 224 -12.73 -24.64 15.51
C GLY A 224 -11.69 -23.68 16.10
N ALA A 225 -11.35 -22.59 15.40
CA ALA A 225 -10.43 -21.59 15.93
C ALA A 225 -11.14 -20.68 16.95
N SER A 226 -10.51 -20.43 18.10
CA SER A 226 -10.91 -19.46 19.11
C SER A 226 -9.97 -18.25 19.10
N LEU A 227 -10.42 -17.12 19.65
CA LEU A 227 -9.58 -15.96 19.91
C LEU A 227 -8.78 -16.18 21.20
N SER A 228 -7.52 -15.78 21.24
CA SER A 228 -6.59 -16.18 22.31
C SER A 228 -6.57 -15.26 23.53
N GLY A 229 -7.35 -14.19 23.55
CA GLY A 229 -7.41 -13.26 24.68
C GLY A 229 -6.12 -12.47 24.91
N THR A 230 -5.33 -12.22 23.87
CA THR A 230 -4.07 -11.47 23.99
C THR A 230 -4.30 -9.98 24.15
N THR A 231 -3.58 -9.35 25.08
CA THR A 231 -3.55 -7.89 25.29
C THR A 231 -2.14 -7.43 25.66
N GLY A 232 -1.96 -6.12 25.73
CA GLY A 232 -0.72 -5.47 26.17
C GLY A 232 0.01 -4.77 25.03
N CYS A 233 1.33 -4.85 25.01
CA CYS A 233 2.18 -4.29 23.96
C CYS A 233 2.32 -5.30 22.81
N VAL A 234 1.28 -5.45 22.02
CA VAL A 234 1.32 -6.26 20.80
C VAL A 234 2.03 -5.49 19.68
N LEU A 235 2.75 -6.19 18.81
CA LEU A 235 3.53 -5.54 17.75
C LEU A 235 2.65 -4.99 16.61
N ASP A 236 1.46 -5.56 16.43
CA ASP A 236 0.52 -5.16 15.38
C ASP A 236 -0.91 -5.16 15.95
N PRO A 237 -1.40 -4.04 16.49
CA PRO A 237 -2.64 -3.99 17.25
C PRO A 237 -3.89 -4.04 16.38
N VAL A 238 -4.84 -4.88 16.78
CA VAL A 238 -6.18 -4.95 16.21
C VAL A 238 -7.22 -4.95 17.34
N PHE A 239 -8.45 -4.60 17.01
CA PHE A 239 -9.63 -4.97 17.78
C PHE A 239 -10.31 -6.15 17.09
N ALA A 240 -10.42 -7.26 17.78
CA ALA A 240 -11.21 -8.39 17.36
C ALA A 240 -12.02 -8.95 18.53
N LEU A 241 -13.31 -9.05 18.34
CA LEU A 241 -14.31 -9.55 19.32
C LEU A 241 -15.19 -10.56 18.62
N ARG A 242 -15.55 -11.68 19.28
CA ARG A 242 -16.44 -12.70 18.70
C ARG A 242 -17.63 -12.97 19.61
N GLN A 243 -18.82 -13.02 19.02
CA GLN A 243 -20.08 -13.39 19.65
C GLN A 243 -20.68 -14.59 18.91
N HIS A 244 -21.09 -15.60 19.67
CA HIS A 244 -21.84 -16.75 19.15
C HIS A 244 -23.34 -16.52 19.27
N VAL A 245 -24.07 -16.86 18.22
CA VAL A 245 -25.52 -16.72 18.14
C VAL A 245 -26.15 -17.99 17.62
N GLN A 246 -27.31 -18.37 18.21
CA GLN A 246 -28.18 -19.42 17.69
C GLN A 246 -29.39 -18.79 17.04
N LEU A 247 -29.68 -19.16 15.81
CA LEU A 247 -30.73 -18.55 15.01
C LEU A 247 -31.68 -19.64 14.52
N LYS A 248 -32.88 -19.76 15.16
CA LYS A 248 -33.88 -20.74 14.74
C LYS A 248 -34.47 -20.38 13.38
N ALA A 249 -35.16 -21.31 12.75
CA ALA A 249 -35.90 -21.06 11.52
C ALA A 249 -36.88 -19.89 11.68
N GLY A 250 -36.81 -18.89 10.80
CA GLY A 250 -37.65 -17.70 10.83
C GLY A 250 -37.29 -16.65 11.88
N GLU A 251 -36.25 -16.88 12.69
CA GLU A 251 -35.81 -15.98 13.76
C GLU A 251 -34.84 -14.90 13.26
N SER A 252 -34.84 -13.74 13.94
CA SER A 252 -33.85 -12.68 13.73
C SER A 252 -33.12 -12.36 15.04
N VAL A 253 -31.82 -12.10 14.94
CA VAL A 253 -31.00 -11.64 16.04
C VAL A 253 -30.28 -10.37 15.64
N THR A 254 -30.12 -9.43 16.58
CA THR A 254 -29.38 -8.18 16.36
C THR A 254 -28.09 -8.19 17.17
N VAL A 255 -26.96 -7.96 16.49
CA VAL A 255 -25.61 -7.84 17.08
C VAL A 255 -25.16 -6.39 16.96
N LEU A 256 -24.69 -5.82 18.06
CA LEU A 256 -24.26 -4.43 18.19
C LEU A 256 -22.75 -4.38 18.40
N LEU A 257 -22.04 -3.69 17.52
CA LEU A 257 -20.63 -3.35 17.69
C LEU A 257 -20.53 -1.86 17.99
N TRP A 258 -20.03 -1.53 19.16
CA TRP A 258 -19.77 -0.18 19.63
C TRP A 258 -18.30 0.14 19.57
N THR A 259 -17.93 1.26 18.94
CA THR A 259 -16.59 1.85 19.00
C THR A 259 -16.69 3.24 19.62
N GLN A 260 -15.88 3.51 20.65
CA GLN A 260 -16.00 4.70 21.49
C GLN A 260 -14.62 5.34 21.70
N LEU A 261 -14.55 6.65 21.72
CA LEU A 261 -13.32 7.39 21.98
C LEU A 261 -13.51 8.45 23.07
N ALA A 262 -12.44 8.67 23.83
CA ALA A 262 -12.32 9.74 24.80
C ALA A 262 -10.85 10.06 25.08
N ASP A 263 -10.56 11.13 25.81
CA ASP A 263 -9.22 11.52 26.27
C ASP A 263 -8.75 10.74 27.51
N SER A 264 -9.62 9.94 28.11
CA SER A 264 -9.37 9.19 29.34
C SER A 264 -10.05 7.82 29.36
N ARG A 265 -9.49 6.91 30.17
CA ARG A 265 -10.09 5.60 30.40
C ARG A 265 -11.48 5.71 31.04
N ASP A 266 -11.61 6.57 32.03
CA ASP A 266 -12.89 6.80 32.71
C ASP A 266 -13.95 7.36 31.74
N GLY A 267 -13.51 8.18 30.75
CA GLY A 267 -14.39 8.72 29.71
C GLY A 267 -14.99 7.61 28.84
N VAL A 268 -14.17 6.69 28.32
CA VAL A 268 -14.70 5.57 27.49
C VAL A 268 -15.55 4.59 28.32
N GLN A 269 -15.21 4.39 29.59
CA GLN A 269 -16.01 3.56 30.51
C GLN A 269 -17.37 4.19 30.83
N ALA A 270 -17.44 5.50 30.98
CA ALA A 270 -18.67 6.25 31.17
C ALA A 270 -19.57 6.21 29.91
N LEU A 271 -18.96 6.32 28.70
CA LEU A 271 -19.67 6.13 27.45
C LEU A 271 -20.25 4.71 27.35
N ALA A 272 -19.47 3.67 27.65
CA ALA A 272 -19.93 2.29 27.64
C ALA A 272 -21.08 2.04 28.59
N ALA A 273 -21.05 2.60 29.79
CA ALA A 273 -22.15 2.50 30.75
C ALA A 273 -23.46 3.12 30.22
N ARG A 274 -23.36 4.26 29.51
CA ARG A 274 -24.52 4.90 28.86
C ARG A 274 -25.09 4.06 27.71
N LEU A 275 -24.25 3.32 27.00
CA LEU A 275 -24.63 2.50 25.84
C LEU A 275 -25.13 1.10 26.21
N ALA A 276 -25.09 0.72 27.48
CA ALA A 276 -25.62 -0.55 27.99
C ALA A 276 -27.17 -0.59 28.01
N ASP A 277 -27.82 0.55 27.82
CA ASP A 277 -29.30 0.63 27.81
C ASP A 277 -29.87 -0.01 26.54
N ALA A 278 -30.93 -0.77 26.68
CA ALA A 278 -31.56 -1.52 25.59
C ALA A 278 -32.04 -0.65 24.42
N GLY A 279 -32.38 0.63 24.67
CA GLY A 279 -32.79 1.61 23.66
C GLY A 279 -31.65 2.42 23.04
N ALA A 280 -30.41 2.28 23.52
CA ALA A 280 -29.28 3.12 23.12
C ALA A 280 -28.99 3.06 21.62
N ALA A 281 -29.11 1.89 20.99
CA ALA A 281 -28.87 1.70 19.57
C ALA A 281 -29.90 2.44 18.69
N ASP A 282 -31.19 2.36 19.03
CA ASP A 282 -32.24 3.07 18.30
C ASP A 282 -32.14 4.59 18.51
N ALA A 283 -31.85 4.99 19.75
CA ALA A 283 -31.64 6.40 20.07
C ALA A 283 -30.44 7.00 19.30
N LEU A 284 -29.33 6.26 19.20
CA LEU A 284 -28.15 6.72 18.43
C LEU A 284 -28.49 6.84 16.95
N ILE A 285 -29.12 5.85 16.33
CA ILE A 285 -29.46 5.89 14.89
C ILE A 285 -30.44 7.05 14.60
N GLY A 286 -31.46 7.22 15.44
CA GLY A 286 -32.39 8.34 15.32
C GLY A 286 -31.72 9.69 15.46
N GLY A 287 -30.88 9.85 16.50
CA GLY A 287 -30.12 11.08 16.77
C GLY A 287 -29.09 11.39 15.68
N ALA A 288 -28.42 10.39 15.11
CA ALA A 288 -27.48 10.57 14.00
C ALA A 288 -28.18 11.13 12.75
N ALA A 289 -29.34 10.57 12.43
CA ALA A 289 -30.15 11.03 11.30
C ALA A 289 -30.68 12.46 11.51
N GLU A 290 -31.12 12.80 12.72
CA GLU A 290 -31.57 14.14 13.08
C GLU A 290 -30.43 15.15 13.01
N HIS A 291 -29.26 14.82 13.58
CA HIS A 291 -28.07 15.67 13.53
C HIS A 291 -27.64 15.95 12.10
N ALA A 292 -27.55 14.94 11.24
CA ALA A 292 -27.16 15.11 9.85
C ALA A 292 -28.15 16.00 9.05
N ARG A 293 -29.46 15.83 9.29
CA ARG A 293 -30.49 16.68 8.66
C ARG A 293 -30.43 18.12 9.17
N ALA A 294 -30.23 18.30 10.48
CA ALA A 294 -30.07 19.64 11.05
C ALA A 294 -28.87 20.39 10.46
N GLU A 295 -27.76 19.70 10.26
CA GLU A 295 -26.58 20.28 9.61
C GLU A 295 -26.83 20.63 8.13
N GLN A 296 -27.50 19.78 7.37
CA GLN A 296 -27.92 20.09 6.00
C GLN A 296 -28.85 21.31 5.94
N GLN A 297 -29.80 21.40 6.87
CA GLN A 297 -30.70 22.58 6.97
C GLN A 297 -29.94 23.84 7.34
N ARG A 298 -29.02 23.77 8.31
CA ARG A 298 -28.15 24.90 8.72
C ARG A 298 -27.35 25.46 7.55
N LEU A 299 -26.86 24.59 6.67
CA LEU A 299 -26.08 24.94 5.50
C LEU A 299 -26.93 25.21 4.25
N ALA A 300 -28.25 25.14 4.34
CA ALA A 300 -29.19 25.28 3.20
C ALA A 300 -28.87 24.32 2.04
N ILE A 301 -28.51 23.07 2.35
CA ILE A 301 -28.25 22.00 1.41
C ILE A 301 -29.53 21.22 1.18
N ASP A 302 -30.09 21.32 -0.02
CA ASP A 302 -31.21 20.50 -0.48
C ASP A 302 -30.75 19.12 -0.96
N GLU A 303 -31.71 18.23 -1.26
CA GLU A 303 -31.42 16.84 -1.69
C GLU A 303 -30.55 16.78 -2.96
N ALA A 304 -30.78 17.69 -3.91
CA ALA A 304 -30.03 17.76 -5.17
C ALA A 304 -28.56 18.17 -4.95
N LYS A 305 -28.33 19.17 -4.10
CA LYS A 305 -26.97 19.58 -3.69
C LYS A 305 -26.28 18.46 -2.92
N ALA A 306 -26.99 17.83 -1.96
CA ALA A 306 -26.45 16.72 -1.18
C ALA A 306 -25.96 15.56 -2.09
N ALA A 307 -26.75 15.19 -3.10
CA ALA A 307 -26.39 14.15 -4.07
C ALA A 307 -25.13 14.54 -4.89
N ARG A 308 -25.03 15.79 -5.36
CA ARG A 308 -23.85 16.29 -6.09
C ARG A 308 -22.61 16.29 -5.19
N PHE A 309 -22.73 16.79 -3.97
CA PHE A 309 -21.62 16.84 -3.01
C PHE A 309 -21.13 15.44 -2.66
N ALA A 310 -22.02 14.47 -2.50
CA ALA A 310 -21.68 13.07 -2.29
C ALA A 310 -20.94 12.47 -3.48
N ARG A 311 -21.33 12.78 -4.73
CA ARG A 311 -20.63 12.36 -5.94
C ARG A 311 -19.22 12.95 -6.01
N TRP A 312 -19.06 14.25 -5.80
CA TRP A 312 -17.75 14.89 -5.81
C TRP A 312 -16.85 14.34 -4.68
N MET A 313 -17.42 14.14 -3.50
CA MET A 313 -16.72 13.57 -2.37
C MET A 313 -16.24 12.13 -2.66
N SER A 314 -17.08 11.30 -3.26
CA SER A 314 -16.70 9.93 -3.64
C SER A 314 -15.49 9.90 -4.56
N ALA A 315 -15.39 10.84 -5.51
CA ALA A 315 -14.27 10.96 -6.43
C ALA A 315 -12.96 11.43 -5.76
N LEU A 316 -13.02 11.93 -4.53
CA LEU A 316 -11.82 12.24 -3.73
C LEU A 316 -11.17 10.98 -3.18
N PHE A 317 -11.94 9.93 -2.91
CA PHE A 317 -11.48 8.66 -2.35
C PHE A 317 -11.29 7.57 -3.39
N SER A 318 -12.06 7.63 -4.48
CA SER A 318 -12.01 6.63 -5.55
C SER A 318 -11.98 7.32 -6.92
N PRO A 319 -11.09 6.91 -7.84
CA PRO A 319 -10.98 7.55 -9.14
C PRO A 319 -12.28 7.45 -9.96
N ASP A 320 -12.88 8.59 -10.30
CA ASP A 320 -13.97 8.70 -11.27
C ASP A 320 -13.45 9.38 -12.53
N ALA A 321 -13.30 8.60 -13.61
CA ALA A 321 -12.76 9.11 -14.88
C ALA A 321 -13.58 10.26 -15.47
N SER A 322 -14.89 10.33 -15.20
CA SER A 322 -15.78 11.41 -15.68
C SER A 322 -15.57 12.74 -14.95
N LEU A 323 -14.96 12.70 -13.79
CA LEU A 323 -14.62 13.87 -12.97
C LEU A 323 -13.13 14.19 -12.95
N ARG A 324 -12.33 13.53 -13.76
CA ARG A 324 -10.88 13.76 -13.88
C ARG A 324 -10.52 14.44 -15.17
N ALA A 325 -9.40 15.12 -15.19
CA ALA A 325 -8.80 15.60 -16.44
C ALA A 325 -8.48 14.43 -17.37
N ALA A 326 -8.53 14.68 -18.67
CA ALA A 326 -8.20 13.68 -19.69
C ALA A 326 -6.81 13.05 -19.42
N PRO A 327 -6.63 11.75 -19.70
CA PRO A 327 -5.36 11.05 -19.44
C PRO A 327 -4.15 11.76 -20.01
N ASP A 328 -4.22 12.25 -21.26
CA ASP A 328 -3.11 12.96 -21.91
C ASP A 328 -2.75 14.27 -21.23
N SER A 329 -3.73 15.00 -20.67
CA SER A 329 -3.48 16.22 -19.89
C SER A 329 -2.80 15.89 -18.57
N ARG A 330 -3.22 14.82 -17.93
CA ARG A 330 -2.64 14.34 -16.65
C ARG A 330 -1.20 13.83 -16.82
N ALA A 331 -0.90 13.22 -17.95
CA ALA A 331 0.45 12.72 -18.26
C ALA A 331 1.49 13.84 -18.44
N ARG A 332 1.06 15.11 -18.58
CA ARG A 332 1.94 16.27 -18.83
C ARG A 332 2.44 16.96 -17.55
N GLY A 333 1.84 16.71 -16.38
CA GLY A 333 2.29 17.30 -15.12
C GLY A 333 3.68 16.85 -14.72
N ARG A 334 4.54 17.79 -14.30
CA ARG A 334 5.94 17.56 -13.99
C ARG A 334 6.36 18.29 -12.72
N GLY A 335 7.46 17.86 -12.10
CA GLY A 335 8.14 18.58 -11.04
C GLY A 335 7.54 18.41 -9.64
N GLY A 336 6.37 17.77 -9.51
CA GLY A 336 5.76 17.47 -8.21
C GLY A 336 5.15 18.67 -7.48
N PRO A 337 4.84 18.53 -6.17
CA PRO A 337 4.24 19.59 -5.36
C PRO A 337 4.93 20.96 -5.43
N PRO A 338 6.26 21.08 -5.55
CA PRO A 338 6.93 22.39 -5.72
C PRO A 338 6.37 23.23 -6.87
N THR A 339 5.85 22.60 -7.92
CA THR A 339 5.19 23.31 -9.05
C THR A 339 3.99 24.13 -8.60
N LEU A 340 3.31 23.71 -7.52
CA LEU A 340 2.12 24.38 -6.98
C LEU A 340 2.46 25.51 -5.99
N TRP A 341 3.64 25.47 -5.39
CA TRP A 341 4.00 26.35 -4.26
C TRP A 341 4.08 27.82 -4.68
N GLY A 342 4.48 28.11 -5.91
CA GLY A 342 4.48 29.48 -6.46
C GLY A 342 3.08 30.13 -6.51
N ALA A 343 2.02 29.32 -6.54
CA ALA A 343 0.63 29.73 -6.44
C ALA A 343 0.07 29.68 -5.00
N GLY A 344 0.91 29.39 -3.99
CA GLY A 344 0.51 29.26 -2.59
C GLY A 344 -0.18 27.94 -2.25
N ILE A 345 -0.27 27.00 -3.18
CA ILE A 345 -0.97 25.72 -3.01
C ILE A 345 0.02 24.68 -2.49
N SER A 346 -0.24 24.11 -1.30
CA SER A 346 0.63 23.10 -0.67
C SER A 346 0.68 21.78 -1.47
N GLY A 347 -0.44 21.31 -1.98
CA GLY A 347 -0.58 20.01 -2.63
C GLY A 347 -0.70 18.83 -1.66
N ASP A 348 -0.74 19.06 -0.35
CA ASP A 348 -0.87 18.02 0.68
C ASP A 348 -2.29 17.49 0.84
N ARG A 349 -3.28 18.23 0.33
CA ARG A 349 -4.70 17.88 0.40
C ARG A 349 -5.24 17.55 -0.96
N ALA A 350 -6.35 16.82 -0.98
CA ALA A 350 -7.09 16.59 -2.21
C ALA A 350 -7.55 17.94 -2.80
N ILE A 351 -7.39 18.10 -4.11
CA ILE A 351 -7.76 19.33 -4.82
C ILE A 351 -8.98 19.09 -5.70
N VAL A 352 -9.97 20.00 -5.58
CA VAL A 352 -11.06 20.16 -6.55
C VAL A 352 -10.76 21.39 -7.39
N LEU A 353 -10.59 21.21 -8.69
CA LEU A 353 -10.33 22.26 -9.68
C LEU A 353 -11.63 22.62 -10.40
N LEU A 354 -12.03 23.90 -10.33
CA LEU A 354 -13.15 24.44 -11.08
C LEU A 354 -12.63 25.41 -12.15
N LYS A 355 -12.91 25.13 -13.42
CA LYS A 355 -12.60 26.02 -14.54
C LYS A 355 -13.81 26.90 -14.86
N LEU A 356 -13.57 28.20 -14.91
CA LEU A 356 -14.60 29.20 -15.26
C LEU A 356 -14.29 29.86 -16.59
N ASP A 357 -15.26 29.88 -17.49
CA ASP A 357 -15.21 30.53 -18.79
C ASP A 357 -16.07 31.80 -18.89
N SER A 358 -16.94 32.03 -17.90
CA SER A 358 -17.86 33.17 -17.89
C SER A 358 -18.36 33.51 -16.49
N GLU A 359 -18.93 34.73 -16.32
CA GLU A 359 -19.55 35.15 -15.07
C GLU A 359 -20.77 34.30 -14.69
N ALA A 360 -21.46 33.70 -15.67
CA ALA A 360 -22.61 32.84 -15.42
C ALA A 360 -22.26 31.65 -14.51
N SER A 361 -20.99 31.26 -14.48
CA SER A 361 -20.50 30.17 -13.66
C SER A 361 -20.24 30.52 -12.20
N LEU A 362 -20.44 31.78 -11.75
CA LEU A 362 -20.26 32.17 -10.34
C LEU A 362 -21.12 31.34 -9.37
N ALA A 363 -22.32 30.93 -9.81
CA ALA A 363 -23.19 30.08 -9.00
C ALA A 363 -22.51 28.73 -8.65
N GLN A 364 -21.69 28.17 -9.57
CA GLN A 364 -20.94 26.93 -9.34
C GLN A 364 -19.82 27.13 -8.30
N VAL A 365 -19.18 28.31 -8.27
CA VAL A 365 -18.18 28.64 -7.23
C VAL A 365 -18.85 28.67 -5.87
N HIS A 366 -19.99 29.35 -5.72
CA HIS A 366 -20.75 29.35 -4.47
C HIS A 366 -21.12 27.93 -4.01
N GLU A 367 -21.58 27.12 -4.93
CA GLU A 367 -21.96 25.73 -4.62
C GLU A 367 -20.76 24.89 -4.20
N LEU A 368 -19.60 25.04 -4.87
CA LEU A 368 -18.38 24.33 -4.52
C LEU A 368 -17.82 24.77 -3.15
N LEU A 369 -17.84 26.06 -2.84
CA LEU A 369 -17.44 26.57 -1.53
C LEU A 369 -18.39 26.11 -0.41
N LEU A 370 -19.68 25.97 -0.71
CA LEU A 370 -20.65 25.36 0.20
C LEU A 370 -20.34 23.87 0.43
N ALA A 371 -20.00 23.13 -0.61
CA ALA A 371 -19.57 21.74 -0.51
C ALA A 371 -18.30 21.62 0.36
N GLN A 372 -17.30 22.47 0.13
CA GLN A 372 -16.08 22.53 0.96
C GLN A 372 -16.41 22.75 2.44
N THR A 373 -17.33 23.66 2.73
CA THR A 373 -17.78 23.93 4.10
C THR A 373 -18.45 22.71 4.72
N ALA A 374 -19.31 22.01 3.96
CA ALA A 374 -19.98 20.81 4.42
C ALA A 374 -19.00 19.65 4.66
N TRP A 375 -18.02 19.47 3.80
CA TRP A 375 -16.98 18.43 4.00
C TRP A 375 -16.08 18.75 5.20
N ARG A 376 -15.73 20.04 5.37
CA ARG A 376 -14.93 20.47 6.51
C ARG A 376 -15.65 20.24 7.85
N SER A 377 -16.97 20.48 7.93
CA SER A 377 -17.76 20.18 9.14
C SER A 377 -17.81 18.68 9.44
N GLN A 378 -17.61 17.84 8.43
CA GLN A 378 -17.48 16.39 8.55
C GLN A 378 -16.03 15.91 8.67
N ARG A 379 -15.07 16.82 8.92
CA ARG A 379 -13.63 16.58 9.09
C ARG A 379 -12.89 16.15 7.81
N LEU A 380 -13.42 16.41 6.64
CA LEU A 380 -12.74 16.22 5.37
C LEU A 380 -12.19 17.56 4.86
N ALA A 381 -10.84 17.68 4.84
CA ALA A 381 -10.14 18.84 4.29
C ALA A 381 -9.92 18.69 2.79
N VAL A 382 -10.42 19.65 2.01
CA VAL A 382 -10.30 19.69 0.55
C VAL A 382 -9.91 21.10 0.13
N ASP A 383 -8.87 21.24 -0.66
CA ASP A 383 -8.51 22.52 -1.27
C ASP A 383 -9.31 22.74 -2.57
N VAL A 384 -9.83 23.92 -2.72
CA VAL A 384 -10.58 24.35 -3.91
C VAL A 384 -9.71 25.30 -4.73
N VAL A 385 -9.50 24.99 -6.00
CA VAL A 385 -8.81 25.87 -6.93
C VAL A 385 -9.76 26.31 -8.03
N VAL A 386 -10.00 27.62 -8.13
CA VAL A 386 -10.82 28.23 -9.18
C VAL A 386 -9.88 28.79 -10.24
N LEU A 387 -9.95 28.28 -11.47
CA LEU A 387 -9.18 28.74 -12.61
C LEU A 387 -10.04 29.62 -13.51
N ASN A 388 -9.78 30.91 -13.47
CA ASN A 388 -10.51 31.91 -14.24
C ASN A 388 -9.96 31.99 -15.68
N ALA A 389 -10.65 31.35 -16.61
CA ALA A 389 -10.37 31.32 -18.04
C ALA A 389 -11.34 32.22 -18.85
N ALA A 390 -12.09 33.11 -18.20
CA ALA A 390 -13.05 34.01 -18.85
C ALA A 390 -12.35 34.99 -19.78
N LYS A 391 -13.05 35.43 -20.84
CA LYS A 391 -12.55 36.44 -21.76
C LYS A 391 -12.33 37.81 -21.07
N ASP A 392 -13.20 38.18 -20.12
CA ASP A 392 -13.08 39.36 -19.24
C ASP A 392 -12.59 38.93 -17.85
N ALA A 393 -11.40 38.30 -17.83
CA ALA A 393 -10.85 37.69 -16.62
C ALA A 393 -10.60 38.70 -15.49
N ASP A 394 -10.25 39.97 -15.82
CA ASP A 394 -9.93 40.99 -14.80
C ASP A 394 -11.16 41.45 -14.01
N ALA A 395 -12.28 41.67 -14.68
CA ALA A 395 -13.54 42.05 -14.03
C ALA A 395 -14.10 40.92 -13.18
N LEU A 396 -14.00 39.68 -13.66
CA LEU A 396 -14.44 38.50 -12.94
C LEU A 396 -13.54 38.18 -11.74
N GLN A 397 -12.21 38.39 -11.86
CA GLN A 397 -11.25 38.10 -10.79
C GLN A 397 -11.59 38.81 -9.49
N GLY A 398 -11.88 40.11 -9.55
CA GLY A 398 -12.24 40.89 -8.36
C GLY A 398 -13.50 40.36 -7.66
N LYS A 399 -14.47 39.83 -8.42
CA LYS A 399 -15.69 39.21 -7.85
C LYS A 399 -15.37 37.88 -7.18
N LEU A 400 -14.50 37.09 -7.80
CA LEU A 400 -14.05 35.79 -7.28
C LEU A 400 -13.23 35.96 -6.00
N ASP A 401 -12.28 36.90 -5.98
CA ASP A 401 -11.45 37.19 -4.80
C ASP A 401 -12.32 37.70 -3.63
N ALA A 402 -13.30 38.54 -3.91
CA ALA A 402 -14.25 39.00 -2.90
C ALA A 402 -15.12 37.85 -2.34
N LEU A 403 -15.57 36.94 -3.21
CA LEU A 403 -16.39 35.81 -2.83
C LEU A 403 -15.61 34.83 -1.96
N ILE A 404 -14.39 34.44 -2.38
CA ILE A 404 -13.51 33.53 -1.65
C ILE A 404 -13.09 34.19 -0.32
N GLY A 405 -12.72 35.46 -0.33
CA GLY A 405 -12.37 36.19 0.88
C GLY A 405 -13.52 36.27 1.89
N ALA A 406 -14.75 36.51 1.44
CA ALA A 406 -15.93 36.51 2.28
C ALA A 406 -16.20 35.13 2.91
N GLN A 407 -16.03 34.07 2.13
CA GLN A 407 -16.17 32.68 2.61
C GLN A 407 -15.09 32.33 3.65
N GLN A 408 -13.83 32.67 3.39
CA GLN A 408 -12.73 32.42 4.31
C GLN A 408 -12.90 33.21 5.63
N ALA A 409 -13.39 34.43 5.58
CA ALA A 409 -13.69 35.23 6.77
C ALA A 409 -14.83 34.67 7.63
N GLN A 410 -15.78 33.96 7.03
CA GLN A 410 -16.88 33.28 7.74
C GLN A 410 -16.42 31.97 8.41
N LEU A 411 -15.34 31.35 7.91
CA LEU A 411 -14.72 30.16 8.52
C LEU A 411 -14.05 30.63 9.81
N LYS A 412 -14.78 30.60 10.93
CA LYS A 412 -14.21 30.88 12.26
C LYS A 412 -12.95 30.02 12.43
N PRO A 413 -11.89 30.59 13.01
CA PRO A 413 -10.73 29.78 13.42
C PRO A 413 -11.17 28.86 14.56
N ASP A 414 -11.73 27.74 14.24
CA ASP A 414 -11.82 26.60 15.11
C ASP A 414 -10.51 25.84 14.96
N ASP A 415 -9.63 25.95 15.96
CA ASP A 415 -8.33 25.28 15.97
C ASP A 415 -8.45 23.76 15.87
N SER A 416 -9.64 23.20 16.09
CA SER A 416 -9.94 21.78 16.00
C SER A 416 -10.37 21.32 14.61
N ALA A 417 -10.85 22.22 13.74
CA ALA A 417 -11.34 21.86 12.41
C ALA A 417 -10.17 21.77 11.40
N PRO A 418 -10.20 20.79 10.45
CA PRO A 418 -9.13 20.64 9.48
C PRO A 418 -9.03 21.90 8.60
N LYS A 419 -7.79 22.36 8.35
CA LYS A 419 -7.52 23.49 7.46
C LYS A 419 -7.87 23.10 6.03
N ALA A 420 -8.66 23.92 5.36
CA ALA A 420 -9.00 23.80 3.94
C ALA A 420 -8.95 25.20 3.33
N GLU A 421 -8.38 25.33 2.15
CA GLU A 421 -8.14 26.62 1.52
C GLU A 421 -8.82 26.70 0.15
N ALA A 422 -9.15 27.93 -0.27
CA ALA A 422 -9.67 28.19 -1.60
C ALA A 422 -8.77 29.21 -2.30
N PHE A 423 -8.39 28.90 -3.54
CA PHE A 423 -7.48 29.68 -4.36
C PHE A 423 -8.18 30.14 -5.62
N CYS A 424 -7.85 31.34 -6.09
CA CYS A 424 -8.31 31.85 -7.38
C CYS A 424 -7.13 32.22 -8.24
N LEU A 425 -7.01 31.61 -9.41
CA LEU A 425 -5.92 31.85 -10.34
C LEU A 425 -6.48 32.31 -11.70
N LYS A 426 -5.82 33.29 -12.34
CA LYS A 426 -6.12 33.65 -13.73
C LYS A 426 -5.40 32.66 -14.65
N ASP A 427 -6.11 32.03 -15.58
CA ASP A 427 -5.53 31.09 -16.55
C ASP A 427 -4.46 31.76 -17.42
N SER A 428 -4.62 33.04 -17.75
CA SER A 428 -3.64 33.83 -18.50
C SER A 428 -2.37 34.21 -17.71
N ALA A 429 -2.39 34.07 -16.38
CA ALA A 429 -1.29 34.45 -15.51
C ALA A 429 -0.44 33.26 -15.04
N ILE A 430 -0.88 32.04 -15.31
CA ILE A 430 -0.15 30.82 -14.98
C ILE A 430 0.55 30.25 -16.20
N ASP A 431 1.70 29.63 -15.98
CA ASP A 431 2.41 28.93 -17.04
C ASP A 431 1.82 27.54 -17.33
N ASP A 432 2.26 26.93 -18.41
CA ASP A 432 1.78 25.62 -18.82
C ASP A 432 2.14 24.52 -17.82
N ASN A 433 3.26 24.65 -17.11
CA ASN A 433 3.68 23.67 -16.13
C ASN A 433 2.74 23.64 -14.92
N LEU A 434 2.41 24.81 -14.37
CA LEU A 434 1.42 24.92 -13.27
C LEU A 434 0.02 24.47 -13.74
N ARG A 435 -0.40 24.83 -14.96
CA ARG A 435 -1.69 24.41 -15.52
C ARG A 435 -1.80 22.88 -15.62
N HIS A 436 -0.78 22.23 -16.18
CA HIS A 436 -0.74 20.77 -16.25
C HIS A 436 -0.58 20.14 -14.87
N GLY A 437 0.20 20.75 -13.97
CA GLY A 437 0.31 20.33 -12.58
C GLY A 437 -1.05 20.26 -11.89
N LEU A 438 -1.85 21.33 -11.97
CA LEU A 438 -3.21 21.38 -11.42
C LEU A 438 -4.11 20.28 -12.01
N LEU A 439 -4.08 20.07 -13.34
CA LEU A 439 -4.85 19.00 -13.98
C LEU A 439 -4.40 17.60 -13.58
N THR A 440 -3.14 17.45 -13.24
CA THR A 440 -2.56 16.18 -12.81
C THR A 440 -2.99 15.81 -11.39
N VAL A 441 -2.94 16.79 -10.45
CA VAL A 441 -3.23 16.52 -9.04
C VAL A 441 -4.71 16.58 -8.69
N ALA A 442 -5.52 17.35 -9.44
CA ALA A 442 -6.93 17.51 -9.14
C ALA A 442 -7.67 16.18 -9.12
N ARG A 443 -8.26 15.86 -7.97
CA ARG A 443 -9.10 14.66 -7.81
C ARG A 443 -10.43 14.80 -8.51
N VAL A 444 -10.93 16.03 -8.59
CA VAL A 444 -12.16 16.39 -9.28
C VAL A 444 -11.87 17.63 -10.13
N VAL A 445 -12.28 17.60 -11.39
CA VAL A 445 -12.21 18.74 -12.32
C VAL A 445 -13.63 19.05 -12.76
N LEU A 446 -14.07 20.26 -12.45
CA LEU A 446 -15.40 20.79 -12.78
C LEU A 446 -15.25 21.95 -13.77
N GLY A 447 -16.31 22.26 -14.54
CA GLY A 447 -16.38 23.46 -15.36
C GLY A 447 -16.15 23.23 -16.84
N GLY A 448 -16.41 24.29 -17.64
CA GLY A 448 -16.88 24.27 -19.00
C GLY A 448 -18.40 24.28 -18.99
N THR A 449 -18.97 24.52 -20.11
CA THR A 449 -20.41 24.50 -20.36
C THR A 449 -21.06 23.11 -20.29
N ASP A 450 -20.40 22.16 -19.62
CA ASP A 450 -21.06 20.89 -19.36
C ASP A 450 -22.24 21.13 -18.43
N PRO A 451 -23.47 20.81 -18.86
CA PRO A 451 -24.59 20.85 -17.95
C PRO A 451 -24.23 19.97 -16.78
N VAL A 452 -24.46 20.47 -15.57
CA VAL A 452 -24.53 19.62 -14.37
C VAL A 452 -25.41 18.45 -14.81
N ALA A 453 -24.78 17.31 -15.08
CA ALA A 453 -25.47 16.18 -15.64
C ALA A 453 -26.45 15.64 -14.59
N GLY A 454 -27.62 16.21 -14.60
CA GLY A 454 -28.84 15.54 -14.25
C GLY A 454 -29.08 14.55 -15.38
N ASP A 455 -29.16 13.25 -15.02
CA ASP A 455 -29.72 12.19 -15.84
C ASP A 455 -28.98 11.72 -17.11
N ALA A 456 -27.69 11.91 -17.25
CA ALA A 456 -26.93 11.12 -18.21
C ALA A 456 -26.57 9.77 -17.58
N GLU A 457 -27.12 8.67 -18.05
CA GLU A 457 -26.59 7.33 -17.84
C GLU A 457 -25.07 7.41 -18.07
N PRO A 458 -24.24 6.80 -17.19
CA PRO A 458 -22.80 6.78 -17.37
C PRO A 458 -22.52 6.17 -18.75
N ALA A 459 -21.93 6.97 -19.62
CA ALA A 459 -21.50 6.49 -20.91
C ALA A 459 -20.60 5.28 -20.66
N SER A 460 -20.95 4.17 -21.29
CA SER A 460 -20.08 2.99 -21.37
C SER A 460 -18.69 3.48 -21.75
N PRO A 461 -17.61 3.06 -21.10
CA PRO A 461 -16.28 3.58 -21.37
C PRO A 461 -16.03 3.45 -22.85
N ALA A 462 -16.03 4.59 -23.55
CA ALA A 462 -15.60 4.65 -24.93
C ALA A 462 -14.18 4.07 -24.90
N ALA A 463 -14.00 2.97 -25.61
CA ALA A 463 -12.69 2.39 -25.82
C ALA A 463 -11.77 3.53 -26.25
N ALA A 464 -10.84 3.90 -25.38
CA ALA A 464 -9.81 4.85 -25.73
C ALA A 464 -9.09 4.24 -26.92
N SER A 465 -9.34 4.80 -28.10
CA SER A 465 -8.67 4.43 -29.33
C SER A 465 -7.26 5.04 -29.34
N ASN A 466 -6.45 4.65 -28.37
CA ASN A 466 -5.01 4.75 -28.51
C ASN A 466 -4.59 3.50 -29.26
N GLY A 467 -3.93 3.68 -30.38
CA GLY A 467 -3.62 2.66 -31.37
C GLY A 467 -3.19 1.34 -30.76
N THR A 468 -4.14 0.48 -30.53
CA THR A 468 -3.91 -0.90 -30.09
C THR A 468 -3.41 -1.63 -31.33
N THR A 469 -2.09 -1.66 -31.48
CA THR A 469 -1.49 -2.65 -32.35
C THR A 469 -1.80 -4.00 -31.69
N ALA A 470 -2.81 -4.68 -32.20
CA ALA A 470 -3.20 -6.00 -31.71
C ALA A 470 -1.94 -6.87 -31.70
N ILE A 471 -1.52 -7.30 -30.51
CA ILE A 471 -0.43 -8.27 -30.35
C ILE A 471 -0.97 -9.55 -31.01
N ARG A 472 -0.40 -9.95 -32.15
CA ARG A 472 -0.70 -11.24 -32.74
C ARG A 472 -0.34 -12.30 -31.71
N ALA A 473 -1.25 -13.21 -31.43
CA ALA A 473 -0.96 -14.40 -30.68
C ALA A 473 0.20 -15.13 -31.38
N THR A 474 1.35 -15.13 -30.75
CA THR A 474 2.51 -15.89 -31.24
C THR A 474 2.36 -17.34 -30.78
N ASP A 475 2.91 -18.25 -31.55
CA ASP A 475 2.92 -19.67 -31.17
C ASP A 475 3.64 -19.88 -29.83
N PRO A 476 3.26 -20.92 -29.05
CA PRO A 476 3.92 -21.24 -27.80
C PRO A 476 5.42 -21.49 -28.00
N ILE A 477 6.24 -21.06 -27.06
CA ILE A 477 7.68 -21.33 -27.06
C ILE A 477 7.87 -22.80 -26.69
N THR A 478 8.49 -23.59 -27.58
CA THR A 478 8.78 -25.00 -27.31
C THR A 478 10.13 -25.12 -26.62
N ALA A 479 10.17 -25.83 -25.48
CA ALA A 479 11.41 -26.12 -24.76
C ALA A 479 12.32 -27.04 -25.56
N THR A 480 13.61 -26.71 -25.61
CA THR A 480 14.64 -27.63 -26.09
C THR A 480 14.85 -28.74 -25.07
N ALA A 481 15.05 -29.97 -25.55
CA ALA A 481 15.23 -31.16 -24.69
C ALA A 481 16.53 -31.07 -23.91
N THR A 482 16.50 -30.53 -22.72
CA THR A 482 17.57 -30.58 -21.71
C THR A 482 17.14 -31.52 -20.59
N PRO A 483 17.93 -32.56 -20.22
CA PRO A 483 17.55 -33.48 -19.16
C PRO A 483 17.33 -32.78 -17.83
N SER A 484 16.31 -33.19 -17.11
CA SER A 484 15.93 -32.62 -15.79
C SER A 484 15.95 -33.72 -14.72
N THR A 485 16.40 -33.39 -13.52
CA THR A 485 16.37 -34.27 -12.35
C THR A 485 15.51 -33.69 -11.25
N LYS A 486 14.65 -34.51 -10.64
CA LYS A 486 13.81 -34.10 -9.50
C LYS A 486 14.67 -33.90 -8.24
N PRO A 487 14.56 -32.77 -7.50
CA PRO A 487 15.29 -32.60 -6.26
C PRO A 487 14.82 -33.55 -5.17
N PRO A 488 15.72 -34.00 -4.28
CA PRO A 488 15.36 -34.86 -3.14
C PRO A 488 14.61 -34.04 -2.07
N TRP A 489 13.38 -34.42 -1.78
CA TRP A 489 12.56 -33.84 -0.73
C TRP A 489 12.39 -34.78 0.45
N PRO A 490 12.20 -34.27 1.73
CA PRO A 490 12.31 -32.84 2.14
C PRO A 490 13.77 -32.40 2.29
N LEU A 491 14.02 -31.12 2.05
CA LEU A 491 15.28 -30.45 2.38
C LEU A 491 15.23 -29.96 3.84
N LYS A 492 16.36 -29.67 4.47
CA LYS A 492 16.40 -29.17 5.87
C LYS A 492 16.96 -27.75 5.95
N ASN A 493 16.42 -26.95 6.87
CA ASN A 493 17.01 -25.66 7.19
C ASN A 493 18.48 -25.83 7.56
N SER A 494 19.39 -25.17 6.86
CA SER A 494 20.82 -25.36 7.06
C SER A 494 21.64 -24.25 6.42
N SER A 495 22.78 -24.00 7.03
CA SER A 495 23.88 -23.30 6.35
C SER A 495 24.41 -24.21 5.27
N VAL A 496 24.53 -23.70 4.05
CA VAL A 496 25.05 -24.41 2.88
C VAL A 496 26.24 -23.65 2.30
N ASP A 497 26.94 -24.25 1.36
CA ASP A 497 28.10 -23.66 0.72
C ASP A 497 29.14 -23.10 1.73
N GLY A 498 29.50 -23.89 2.72
CA GLY A 498 30.49 -23.50 3.73
C GLY A 498 30.07 -22.33 4.63
N GLY A 499 28.80 -21.94 4.66
CA GLY A 499 28.28 -20.78 5.41
C GLY A 499 27.97 -19.57 4.52
N ARG A 500 28.26 -19.66 3.24
CA ARG A 500 28.04 -18.57 2.28
C ARG A 500 26.57 -18.41 1.89
N ALA A 501 25.73 -19.43 2.10
CA ALA A 501 24.30 -19.37 1.89
C ALA A 501 23.54 -20.07 3.01
N TYR A 502 22.27 -19.72 3.18
CA TYR A 502 21.36 -20.31 4.16
C TYR A 502 20.07 -20.77 3.48
N ARG A 503 19.71 -22.03 3.69
CA ARG A 503 18.49 -22.63 3.15
C ARG A 503 17.39 -22.70 4.20
N VAL A 504 16.20 -22.26 3.82
CA VAL A 504 14.97 -22.31 4.60
C VAL A 504 14.00 -23.25 3.89
N ASP A 505 13.58 -24.31 4.55
CA ASP A 505 12.50 -25.16 4.07
C ASP A 505 11.17 -24.68 4.64
N LEU A 506 10.20 -24.54 3.75
CA LEU A 506 8.87 -24.07 4.06
C LEU A 506 7.88 -25.24 3.99
N ASP A 507 7.32 -25.57 5.12
CA ASP A 507 6.20 -26.50 5.23
C ASP A 507 4.89 -25.77 4.90
N ALA A 508 3.96 -26.42 4.24
CA ALA A 508 2.63 -25.88 3.94
C ALA A 508 1.88 -25.40 5.19
N GLN A 509 2.18 -25.99 6.34
CA GLN A 509 1.54 -25.68 7.63
C GLN A 509 2.41 -24.82 8.56
N ARG A 510 3.68 -24.62 8.25
CA ARG A 510 4.66 -23.92 9.08
C ARG A 510 5.40 -22.85 8.29
N PRO A 511 4.83 -21.64 8.18
CA PRO A 511 5.57 -20.50 7.64
C PRO A 511 6.72 -20.12 8.58
N THR A 512 7.64 -19.27 8.09
CA THR A 512 8.63 -18.66 8.98
C THR A 512 7.93 -17.80 10.04
N PRO A 513 8.45 -17.72 11.29
CA PRO A 513 7.78 -16.97 12.37
C PRO A 513 7.71 -15.47 12.10
N ALA A 514 8.61 -14.97 11.27
CA ALA A 514 8.65 -13.60 10.75
C ALA A 514 9.23 -13.65 9.32
N PRO A 515 9.12 -12.60 8.51
CA PRO A 515 9.79 -12.57 7.21
C PRO A 515 11.31 -12.67 7.37
N TRP A 516 11.88 -13.81 7.02
CA TRP A 516 13.33 -14.00 6.95
C TRP A 516 13.79 -13.52 5.58
N VAL A 517 14.51 -12.41 5.56
CA VAL A 517 14.80 -11.67 4.34
C VAL A 517 16.27 -11.70 3.95
N ASN A 518 16.51 -11.58 2.65
CA ASN A 518 17.79 -11.24 2.09
C ASN A 518 17.70 -9.84 1.45
N VAL A 519 18.65 -8.97 1.74
CA VAL A 519 18.83 -7.68 1.06
C VAL A 519 19.88 -7.85 -0.02
N ILE A 520 19.48 -7.76 -1.26
CA ILE A 520 20.34 -7.94 -2.43
C ILE A 520 20.48 -6.58 -3.09
N ALA A 521 21.68 -6.03 -3.10
CA ALA A 521 21.92 -4.69 -3.60
C ALA A 521 23.31 -4.53 -4.20
N ASN A 522 23.43 -3.60 -5.13
CA ASN A 522 24.63 -2.87 -5.51
C ASN A 522 24.49 -1.41 -5.04
N PRO A 523 25.49 -0.53 -5.23
CA PRO A 523 25.39 0.87 -4.79
C PRO A 523 24.21 1.68 -5.35
N GLY A 524 23.67 1.32 -6.51
CA GLY A 524 22.62 2.07 -7.20
C GLY A 524 21.24 1.41 -7.24
N PHE A 525 21.15 0.11 -6.93
CA PHE A 525 19.89 -0.65 -7.10
C PHE A 525 19.83 -1.80 -6.10
N GLY A 526 18.61 -2.20 -5.74
CA GLY A 526 18.45 -3.38 -4.90
C GLY A 526 17.00 -3.80 -4.70
N PHE A 527 16.86 -4.94 -4.00
CA PHE A 527 15.57 -5.45 -3.54
C PHE A 527 15.73 -6.22 -2.24
N ILE A 528 14.66 -6.27 -1.47
CA ILE A 528 14.49 -7.21 -0.35
C ILE A 528 13.60 -8.33 -0.81
N VAL A 529 13.90 -9.56 -0.39
CA VAL A 529 13.01 -10.69 -0.59
C VAL A 529 12.99 -11.59 0.63
N SER A 530 11.79 -11.98 1.08
CA SER A 530 11.59 -12.94 2.16
C SER A 530 11.70 -14.39 1.65
N ALA A 531 11.88 -15.32 2.57
CA ALA A 531 11.90 -16.75 2.25
C ALA A 531 10.59 -17.22 1.59
N GLU A 532 9.49 -16.51 1.77
CA GLU A 532 8.18 -16.81 1.19
C GLU A 532 7.89 -16.03 -0.11
N GLY A 533 8.74 -15.06 -0.47
CA GLY A 533 8.65 -14.30 -1.71
C GLY A 533 8.16 -12.86 -1.55
N GLY A 534 7.80 -12.41 -0.33
CA GLY A 534 7.46 -11.01 -0.06
C GLY A 534 8.67 -10.08 -0.16
N GLY A 535 8.43 -8.80 -0.45
CA GLY A 535 9.50 -7.81 -0.53
C GLY A 535 9.19 -6.63 -1.44
N TYR A 536 10.24 -5.87 -1.79
CA TYR A 536 10.14 -4.73 -2.71
C TYR A 536 11.51 -4.41 -3.35
N ALA A 537 11.48 -3.68 -4.48
CA ALA A 537 12.66 -3.23 -5.21
C ALA A 537 12.73 -1.70 -5.25
N TRP A 538 13.94 -1.16 -5.36
CA TRP A 538 14.20 0.28 -5.47
C TRP A 538 15.39 0.56 -6.39
N SER A 539 15.49 1.81 -6.84
CA SER A 539 16.65 2.34 -7.56
C SER A 539 17.12 3.63 -6.90
N LEU A 540 18.44 3.79 -6.69
CA LEU A 540 19.15 4.91 -6.08
C LEU A 540 18.82 5.17 -4.60
N ASN A 541 17.53 5.18 -4.25
CA ASN A 541 17.09 5.44 -2.88
C ASN A 541 15.89 4.56 -2.51
N SER A 542 16.05 3.76 -1.46
CA SER A 542 15.07 2.76 -1.03
C SER A 542 13.78 3.36 -0.42
N GLN A 543 13.81 4.62 0.01
CA GLN A 543 12.63 5.33 0.51
C GLN A 543 11.99 6.22 -0.55
N GLN A 544 12.83 7.00 -1.26
CA GLN A 544 12.33 8.01 -2.19
C GLN A 544 12.00 7.45 -3.57
N ASN A 545 12.64 6.35 -4.00
CA ASN A 545 12.41 5.75 -5.30
C ASN A 545 12.22 4.22 -5.26
N PRO A 546 11.28 3.71 -4.45
CA PRO A 546 10.83 2.33 -4.59
C PRO A 546 10.17 2.15 -5.96
N LEU A 547 10.52 1.07 -6.65
CA LEU A 547 9.90 0.66 -7.90
C LEU A 547 8.60 -0.11 -7.61
N THR A 548 8.63 -0.93 -6.56
CA THR A 548 7.47 -1.66 -6.05
C THR A 548 7.16 -1.25 -4.61
N PRO A 549 5.91 -1.32 -4.16
CA PRO A 549 5.54 -0.86 -2.83
C PRO A 549 6.26 -1.61 -1.72
N TRP A 550 6.79 -0.86 -0.75
CA TRP A 550 7.32 -1.42 0.49
C TRP A 550 6.17 -1.87 1.41
N PRO A 551 5.98 -3.17 1.64
CA PRO A 551 4.79 -3.66 2.32
C PRO A 551 4.77 -3.34 3.81
N ASN A 552 5.91 -3.39 4.48
CA ASN A 552 6.06 -3.29 5.95
C ASN A 552 4.95 -4.04 6.72
N ASP A 553 4.57 -5.19 6.22
CA ASP A 553 3.52 -6.04 6.79
C ASP A 553 4.09 -7.45 7.05
N PRO A 554 4.64 -7.67 8.25
CA PRO A 554 5.26 -8.96 8.59
C PRO A 554 4.25 -10.09 8.74
N VAL A 555 2.97 -9.80 8.83
CA VAL A 555 1.91 -10.80 8.98
C VAL A 555 1.53 -11.37 7.62
N SER A 556 1.10 -10.53 6.70
CA SER A 556 0.68 -10.98 5.36
C SER A 556 1.86 -11.25 4.44
N ASP A 557 2.98 -10.51 4.57
CA ASP A 557 4.19 -10.62 3.76
C ASP A 557 3.90 -10.70 2.26
N SER A 558 2.90 -9.92 1.82
CA SER A 558 2.34 -10.02 0.48
C SER A 558 3.34 -9.56 -0.57
N PRO A 559 3.71 -10.39 -1.55
CA PRO A 559 4.60 -9.99 -2.63
C PRO A 559 3.94 -8.98 -3.57
N ARG A 560 4.79 -8.14 -4.18
CA ARG A 560 4.40 -7.08 -5.13
C ARG A 560 5.09 -7.23 -6.49
N ASP A 561 5.93 -8.24 -6.60
CA ASP A 561 6.69 -8.64 -7.76
C ASP A 561 6.61 -10.17 -7.80
N ILE A 562 5.82 -10.71 -8.72
CA ILE A 562 5.34 -12.10 -8.68
C ILE A 562 5.48 -12.75 -10.05
N LEU A 563 5.96 -13.99 -10.07
CA LEU A 563 5.88 -14.87 -11.22
C LEU A 563 4.80 -15.92 -10.99
N TYR A 564 3.72 -15.80 -11.73
CA TYR A 564 2.62 -16.78 -11.75
C TYR A 564 2.81 -17.80 -12.85
N LEU A 565 2.36 -19.01 -12.55
CA LEU A 565 2.31 -20.15 -13.46
C LEU A 565 0.86 -20.60 -13.58
N ARG A 566 0.43 -20.92 -14.81
CA ARG A 566 -0.88 -21.49 -15.06
C ARG A 566 -0.77 -22.62 -16.07
N ASP A 567 -1.27 -23.78 -15.69
CA ASP A 567 -1.46 -24.89 -16.63
C ASP A 567 -2.69 -24.61 -17.48
N GLU A 568 -2.50 -24.56 -18.77
CA GLU A 568 -3.58 -24.22 -19.70
C GLU A 568 -4.62 -25.34 -19.91
N GLU A 569 -4.28 -26.58 -19.49
CA GLU A 569 -5.17 -27.73 -19.58
C GLU A 569 -5.97 -27.94 -18.29
N SER A 570 -5.29 -28.04 -17.14
CA SER A 570 -5.96 -28.24 -15.85
C SER A 570 -6.53 -26.94 -15.27
N ARG A 571 -6.03 -25.79 -15.72
CA ARG A 571 -6.33 -24.43 -15.22
C ARG A 571 -5.82 -24.17 -13.80
N ASP A 572 -4.97 -25.03 -13.28
CA ASP A 572 -4.29 -24.81 -12.02
C ASP A 572 -3.38 -23.60 -12.11
N VAL A 573 -3.44 -22.74 -11.09
CA VAL A 573 -2.61 -21.53 -10.97
C VAL A 573 -1.80 -21.61 -9.69
N TRP A 574 -0.51 -21.31 -9.75
CA TRP A 574 0.37 -21.20 -8.59
C TRP A 574 1.43 -20.13 -8.81
N SER A 575 2.21 -19.82 -7.78
CA SER A 575 3.32 -18.88 -7.88
C SER A 575 4.67 -19.61 -7.79
N ALA A 576 5.71 -19.01 -8.40
CA ALA A 576 7.07 -19.53 -8.34
C ALA A 576 7.66 -19.53 -6.92
N THR A 577 7.10 -18.69 -6.02
CA THR A 577 7.41 -18.61 -4.59
C THR A 577 6.23 -19.15 -3.77
N ALA A 578 6.42 -19.34 -2.47
CA ALA A 578 5.36 -19.83 -1.58
C ALA A 578 4.17 -18.86 -1.49
N LEU A 579 4.42 -17.56 -1.54
CA LEU A 579 3.38 -16.53 -1.63
C LEU A 579 3.35 -15.92 -3.04
N PRO A 580 2.20 -15.42 -3.50
CA PRO A 580 0.92 -15.32 -2.82
C PRO A 580 0.09 -16.61 -2.90
N ARG A 581 0.43 -17.57 -3.77
CA ARG A 581 -0.40 -18.75 -4.05
C ARG A 581 0.36 -20.06 -3.88
N ARG A 582 0.33 -20.56 -2.66
CA ARG A 582 0.92 -21.85 -2.27
C ARG A 582 0.02 -23.02 -2.70
N VAL A 583 0.63 -24.06 -3.22
CA VAL A 583 -0.04 -25.36 -3.45
C VAL A 583 0.07 -26.20 -2.18
N ALA A 584 -1.05 -26.78 -1.72
CA ALA A 584 -1.13 -27.41 -0.41
C ALA A 584 -0.14 -28.58 -0.21
N ASP A 585 0.05 -29.41 -1.23
CA ASP A 585 0.89 -30.60 -1.16
C ASP A 585 2.29 -30.40 -1.76
N ALA A 586 2.63 -29.14 -2.12
CA ALA A 586 3.94 -28.85 -2.68
C ALA A 586 4.95 -28.48 -1.59
N HIS A 587 6.19 -28.90 -1.80
CA HIS A 587 7.34 -28.49 -0.99
C HIS A 587 7.94 -27.21 -1.55
N TYR A 588 8.32 -26.31 -0.67
CA TYR A 588 8.99 -25.06 -1.00
C TYR A 588 10.28 -24.93 -0.21
N SER A 589 11.31 -24.40 -0.83
CA SER A 589 12.50 -23.95 -0.13
C SER A 589 12.99 -22.62 -0.69
N ALA A 590 13.62 -21.81 0.16
CA ALA A 590 14.35 -20.62 -0.22
C ALA A 590 15.80 -20.77 0.21
N THR A 591 16.74 -20.42 -0.64
CA THR A 591 18.16 -20.35 -0.31
C THR A 591 18.64 -18.92 -0.51
N HIS A 592 18.99 -18.25 0.59
CA HIS A 592 19.57 -16.93 0.59
C HIS A 592 21.08 -17.01 0.50
N GLY A 593 21.65 -16.46 -0.57
CA GLY A 593 23.08 -16.33 -0.78
C GLY A 593 23.51 -14.86 -0.80
N LYS A 594 24.78 -14.60 -0.98
CA LYS A 594 25.32 -13.25 -1.03
C LYS A 594 25.15 -12.67 -2.43
N GLY A 595 24.24 -11.69 -2.56
CA GLY A 595 23.87 -11.10 -3.82
C GLY A 595 22.85 -11.90 -4.65
N TRP A 596 22.30 -12.99 -4.13
CA TRP A 596 21.28 -13.79 -4.81
C TRP A 596 20.34 -14.50 -3.84
N THR A 597 19.17 -14.88 -4.33
CA THR A 597 18.23 -15.77 -3.64
C THR A 597 17.66 -16.77 -4.65
N ARG A 598 17.48 -18.02 -4.22
CA ARG A 598 16.91 -19.11 -5.04
C ARG A 598 15.72 -19.73 -4.32
N PHE A 599 14.60 -19.82 -5.02
CA PHE A 599 13.39 -20.52 -4.57
C PHE A 599 13.23 -21.79 -5.39
N VAL A 600 12.84 -22.88 -4.72
CA VAL A 600 12.57 -24.16 -5.40
C VAL A 600 11.25 -24.71 -4.88
N ASN A 601 10.42 -25.17 -5.81
CA ASN A 601 9.23 -25.94 -5.49
C ASN A 601 8.95 -27.00 -6.56
N ASP A 602 8.09 -27.96 -6.22
CA ASP A 602 7.56 -28.96 -7.14
C ASP A 602 6.05 -29.02 -6.95
N ALA A 603 5.32 -28.55 -7.92
CA ALA A 603 3.87 -28.43 -7.88
C ALA A 603 3.25 -28.96 -9.18
N HIS A 604 2.20 -29.74 -9.09
CA HIS A 604 1.46 -30.28 -10.25
C HIS A 604 2.34 -31.08 -11.25
N GLY A 605 3.47 -31.64 -10.79
CA GLY A 605 4.45 -32.34 -11.64
C GLY A 605 5.36 -31.42 -12.45
N ILE A 606 5.40 -30.13 -12.10
CA ILE A 606 6.32 -29.13 -12.64
C ILE A 606 7.28 -28.71 -11.55
N GLY A 607 8.57 -28.99 -11.75
CA GLY A 607 9.64 -28.44 -10.93
C GLY A 607 9.89 -27.00 -11.30
N THR A 608 9.98 -26.15 -10.30
CA THR A 608 10.17 -24.70 -10.44
C THR A 608 11.40 -24.26 -9.66
N GLU A 609 12.38 -23.64 -10.32
CA GLU A 609 13.52 -22.98 -9.70
C GLU A 609 13.53 -21.50 -10.12
N LEU A 610 13.35 -20.60 -9.17
CA LEU A 610 13.44 -19.15 -9.39
C LEU A 610 14.73 -18.63 -8.73
N THR A 611 15.68 -18.15 -9.52
CA THR A 611 16.90 -17.50 -9.02
C THR A 611 16.85 -16.01 -9.31
N GLN A 612 17.04 -15.19 -8.27
CA GLN A 612 16.99 -13.71 -8.35
C GLN A 612 18.32 -13.12 -7.94
N CYS A 613 18.81 -12.13 -8.69
CA CYS A 613 20.04 -11.39 -8.38
C CYS A 613 19.99 -9.96 -8.93
N VAL A 614 20.98 -9.15 -8.51
CA VAL A 614 21.28 -7.84 -9.06
C VAL A 614 22.70 -7.88 -9.58
N PRO A 615 22.95 -7.54 -10.87
CA PRO A 615 24.30 -7.41 -11.41
C PRO A 615 25.11 -6.37 -10.65
N THR A 616 26.44 -6.46 -10.74
CA THR A 616 27.36 -5.69 -9.92
C THR A 616 27.24 -4.17 -10.09
N LEU A 617 26.86 -3.67 -11.26
CA LEU A 617 26.84 -2.24 -11.59
C LEU A 617 25.49 -1.72 -12.10
N ASP A 618 24.68 -2.57 -12.74
CA ASP A 618 23.47 -2.11 -13.43
C ASP A 618 22.24 -2.09 -12.53
N SER A 619 21.32 -1.17 -12.83
CA SER A 619 20.07 -0.97 -12.09
C SER A 619 18.97 -1.90 -12.59
N ILE A 620 19.14 -3.19 -12.39
CA ILE A 620 18.23 -4.23 -12.85
C ILE A 620 18.20 -5.44 -11.89
N LYS A 621 17.02 -5.95 -11.61
CA LYS A 621 16.78 -7.24 -10.98
C LYS A 621 16.54 -8.28 -12.06
N LEU A 622 17.28 -9.35 -12.03
CA LEU A 622 17.11 -10.51 -12.92
C LEU A 622 16.47 -11.65 -12.13
N SER A 623 15.37 -12.17 -12.65
CA SER A 623 14.62 -13.30 -12.10
C SER A 623 14.58 -14.42 -13.13
N ARG A 624 15.53 -15.37 -13.05
CA ARG A 624 15.55 -16.56 -13.90
C ARG A 624 14.60 -17.62 -13.33
N LEU A 625 13.57 -17.93 -14.05
CA LEU A 625 12.62 -19.01 -13.77
C LEU A 625 12.97 -20.21 -14.65
N ARG A 626 13.43 -21.29 -14.02
CA ARG A 626 13.63 -22.60 -14.64
C ARG A 626 12.44 -23.49 -14.36
N LEU A 627 11.80 -23.99 -15.41
CA LEU A 627 10.70 -24.93 -15.33
C LEU A 627 11.13 -26.30 -15.86
N SER A 628 10.87 -27.35 -15.08
CA SER A 628 11.19 -28.73 -15.42
C SER A 628 9.91 -29.57 -15.39
N ASN A 629 9.64 -30.28 -16.45
CA ASN A 629 8.46 -31.14 -16.55
C ASN A 629 8.80 -32.58 -16.08
N HIS A 630 8.30 -32.95 -14.92
CA HIS A 630 8.44 -34.29 -14.34
C HIS A 630 7.18 -35.14 -14.57
N SER A 631 6.22 -34.65 -15.33
CA SER A 631 5.02 -35.42 -15.71
C SER A 631 5.28 -36.23 -16.99
N GLY A 632 4.56 -37.34 -17.19
CA GLY A 632 4.70 -38.18 -18.35
C GLY A 632 4.07 -37.64 -19.66
N ARG A 633 3.70 -36.34 -19.71
CA ARG A 633 3.02 -35.71 -20.86
C ARG A 633 3.58 -34.33 -21.13
N THR A 634 3.43 -33.85 -22.35
CA THR A 634 3.70 -32.44 -22.67
C THR A 634 2.74 -31.54 -21.91
N ARG A 635 3.26 -30.46 -21.33
CA ARG A 635 2.49 -29.46 -20.60
C ARG A 635 2.54 -28.13 -21.32
N ARG A 636 1.39 -27.44 -21.32
CA ARG A 636 1.29 -26.08 -21.83
C ARG A 636 1.10 -25.14 -20.64
N ILE A 637 2.13 -24.35 -20.35
CA ILE A 637 2.20 -23.50 -19.16
C ILE A 637 2.29 -22.04 -19.58
N SER A 638 1.40 -21.21 -19.06
CA SER A 638 1.54 -19.75 -19.15
C SER A 638 2.35 -19.24 -17.97
N VAL A 639 3.36 -18.42 -18.25
CA VAL A 639 4.15 -17.69 -17.28
C VAL A 639 3.75 -16.23 -17.32
N THR A 640 3.34 -15.66 -16.21
CA THR A 640 2.97 -14.26 -16.10
C THR A 640 3.82 -13.57 -15.04
N GLY A 641 4.68 -12.62 -15.46
CA GLY A 641 5.36 -11.69 -14.57
C GLY A 641 4.44 -10.53 -14.25
N TYR A 642 4.28 -10.21 -12.98
CA TYR A 642 3.44 -9.12 -12.48
C TYR A 642 4.22 -8.25 -11.50
N VAL A 643 4.15 -6.95 -11.66
CA VAL A 643 4.73 -5.94 -10.78
C VAL A 643 3.68 -4.88 -10.45
N GLU A 644 3.50 -4.56 -9.18
CA GLU A 644 2.76 -3.40 -8.72
C GLU A 644 3.71 -2.20 -8.70
N TRP A 645 3.38 -1.12 -9.44
CA TRP A 645 4.24 0.05 -9.48
C TRP A 645 4.02 0.96 -8.26
N ALA A 646 5.13 1.39 -7.64
CA ALA A 646 5.14 2.47 -6.66
C ALA A 646 5.57 3.80 -7.30
N LEU A 647 6.81 3.91 -7.73
CA LEU A 647 7.41 5.09 -8.36
C LEU A 647 7.13 6.39 -7.60
N GLY A 648 7.23 6.36 -6.27
CA GLY A 648 6.96 7.47 -5.35
C GLY A 648 7.50 7.15 -3.98
N SER A 649 7.70 8.15 -3.12
CA SER A 649 8.22 7.94 -1.77
C SER A 649 7.31 7.02 -0.96
N ASN A 650 7.92 6.24 -0.06
CA ASN A 650 7.17 5.40 0.87
C ASN A 650 6.18 6.25 1.68
N GLY A 651 4.96 5.74 1.85
CA GLY A 651 3.89 6.45 2.57
C GLY A 651 3.10 7.43 1.71
N THR A 652 3.43 7.61 0.43
CA THR A 652 2.65 8.40 -0.53
C THR A 652 1.72 7.52 -1.36
N THR A 653 0.79 8.14 -2.08
CA THR A 653 -0.11 7.47 -3.03
C THR A 653 0.27 7.86 -4.46
N PRO A 654 1.32 7.26 -5.04
CA PRO A 654 1.82 7.67 -6.36
C PRO A 654 0.99 7.13 -7.54
N ALA A 655 0.16 6.10 -7.32
CA ALA A 655 -0.60 5.44 -8.37
C ALA A 655 -1.32 6.38 -9.37
N PRO A 656 -1.97 7.48 -8.94
CA PRO A 656 -2.64 8.40 -9.87
C PRO A 656 -1.69 9.12 -10.84
N PHE A 657 -0.39 9.14 -10.57
CA PHE A 657 0.62 9.88 -11.32
C PHE A 657 1.50 9.00 -12.20
N VAL A 658 1.41 7.68 -12.03
CA VAL A 658 2.18 6.72 -12.83
C VAL A 658 1.54 6.56 -14.20
N VAL A 659 2.37 6.69 -15.22
CA VAL A 659 1.99 6.48 -16.62
C VAL A 659 2.75 5.29 -17.15
N THR A 660 2.03 4.30 -17.67
CA THR A 660 2.62 3.10 -18.31
C THR A 660 2.63 3.26 -19.82
N ALA A 661 3.61 2.66 -20.47
CA ALA A 661 3.73 2.64 -21.93
C ALA A 661 4.38 1.33 -22.37
N ARG A 662 4.00 0.82 -23.54
CA ARG A 662 4.77 -0.22 -24.20
C ARG A 662 5.83 0.45 -25.07
N ASP A 663 7.08 0.07 -24.89
CA ASP A 663 8.17 0.59 -25.70
C ASP A 663 8.16 -0.07 -27.09
N ASP A 664 8.11 0.74 -28.14
CA ASP A 664 8.01 0.25 -29.53
C ASP A 664 9.32 -0.42 -30.00
N ALA A 665 10.46 -0.02 -29.46
CA ALA A 665 11.77 -0.54 -29.87
C ALA A 665 12.06 -1.91 -29.28
N THR A 666 11.67 -2.13 -28.02
CA THR A 666 11.97 -3.37 -27.30
C THR A 666 10.72 -4.20 -27.03
N GLY A 667 9.53 -3.61 -27.04
CA GLY A 667 8.29 -4.26 -26.60
C GLY A 667 8.21 -4.47 -25.08
N ALA A 668 9.17 -3.95 -24.32
CA ALA A 668 9.12 -3.95 -22.86
C ALA A 668 8.02 -3.01 -22.35
N LEU A 669 7.55 -3.22 -21.14
CA LEU A 669 6.57 -2.32 -20.51
C LEU A 669 7.30 -1.31 -19.63
N PHE A 670 7.18 -0.03 -19.97
CA PHE A 670 7.75 1.09 -19.25
C PHE A 670 6.75 1.73 -18.30
N ALA A 671 7.24 2.32 -17.22
CA ALA A 671 6.46 3.09 -16.26
C ALA A 671 7.23 4.32 -15.80
N ARG A 672 6.53 5.48 -15.67
CA ARG A 672 7.10 6.75 -15.26
C ARG A 672 6.17 7.46 -14.29
N ASN A 673 6.76 8.26 -13.41
CA ASN A 673 6.03 9.22 -12.60
C ASN A 673 6.71 10.58 -12.75
N ALA A 674 6.28 11.37 -13.73
CA ALA A 674 6.83 12.70 -13.99
C ALA A 674 6.41 13.73 -12.92
N TRP A 675 5.43 13.43 -12.09
CA TRP A 675 5.00 14.26 -10.95
C TRP A 675 5.93 14.04 -9.74
N ARG A 676 7.24 14.26 -9.95
CA ARG A 676 8.30 14.14 -8.93
C ARG A 676 9.43 15.11 -9.23
N SER A 677 10.03 15.71 -8.20
CA SER A 677 11.16 16.65 -8.36
C SER A 677 12.46 15.94 -8.75
N ASP A 678 12.86 14.89 -8.00
CA ASP A 678 14.20 14.32 -8.13
C ASP A 678 14.28 13.10 -9.07
N PHE A 679 13.14 12.42 -9.30
CA PHE A 679 13.11 11.15 -10.05
C PHE A 679 12.11 11.18 -11.23
N GLY A 680 11.60 12.35 -11.59
CA GLY A 680 10.52 12.49 -12.59
C GLY A 680 10.90 12.08 -14.00
N GLU A 681 12.17 12.15 -14.37
CA GLU A 681 12.67 11.79 -15.71
C GLU A 681 12.99 10.29 -15.83
N ARG A 682 13.07 9.58 -14.71
CA ARG A 682 13.47 8.17 -14.71
C ARG A 682 12.38 7.26 -15.30
N VAL A 683 12.83 6.16 -15.88
CA VAL A 683 12.01 5.16 -16.54
C VAL A 683 12.22 3.80 -15.89
N ALA A 684 11.22 3.32 -15.17
CA ALA A 684 11.17 1.94 -14.72
C ALA A 684 10.65 1.02 -15.84
N PHE A 685 11.06 -0.22 -15.85
CA PHE A 685 10.63 -1.18 -16.87
C PHE A 685 10.51 -2.60 -16.35
N VAL A 686 9.69 -3.39 -17.04
CA VAL A 686 9.69 -4.84 -16.96
C VAL A 686 9.79 -5.45 -18.36
N ASP A 687 10.53 -6.55 -18.45
CA ASP A 687 10.71 -7.31 -19.68
C ASP A 687 10.71 -8.82 -19.41
N LEU A 688 10.21 -9.62 -20.34
CA LEU A 688 10.20 -11.09 -20.24
C LEU A 688 11.16 -11.70 -21.27
N ASP A 689 12.38 -11.20 -21.31
CA ASP A 689 13.43 -11.59 -22.27
C ASP A 689 12.98 -11.40 -23.74
N GLY A 690 12.15 -10.39 -23.99
CA GLY A 690 11.52 -10.17 -25.31
C GLY A 690 10.49 -11.23 -25.73
N LYS A 691 10.16 -12.16 -24.85
CA LYS A 691 9.26 -13.30 -25.12
C LYS A 691 7.80 -13.05 -24.72
N GLN A 692 7.46 -11.84 -24.26
CA GLN A 692 6.10 -11.47 -23.91
C GLN A 692 5.16 -11.51 -25.10
N GLN A 693 4.10 -12.30 -24.99
CA GLN A 693 3.05 -12.45 -26.00
C GLN A 693 1.88 -11.49 -25.76
N SER A 694 1.66 -11.07 -24.53
CA SER A 694 0.67 -10.07 -24.16
C SER A 694 1.08 -9.33 -22.90
N CYS A 695 0.53 -8.12 -22.70
CA CYS A 695 0.81 -7.29 -21.55
C CYS A 695 -0.40 -6.48 -21.12
N THR A 696 -0.35 -5.93 -19.89
CA THR A 696 -1.23 -4.85 -19.43
C THR A 696 -0.52 -3.99 -18.39
N GLY A 697 -0.82 -2.69 -18.43
CA GLY A 697 -0.41 -1.72 -17.42
C GLY A 697 -1.51 -1.39 -16.41
N ASP A 698 -2.65 -2.09 -16.46
CA ASP A 698 -3.84 -1.84 -15.64
C ASP A 698 -4.04 -2.93 -14.60
N ARG A 699 -3.88 -2.57 -13.32
CA ARG A 699 -4.05 -3.48 -12.18
C ARG A 699 -5.51 -3.93 -12.03
N GLY A 700 -6.46 -3.08 -12.39
CA GLY A 700 -7.88 -3.41 -12.40
C GLY A 700 -8.21 -4.52 -13.39
N GLU A 701 -7.60 -4.51 -14.59
CA GLU A 701 -7.70 -5.63 -15.53
C GLU A 701 -7.05 -6.89 -14.99
N PHE A 702 -5.85 -6.77 -14.40
CA PHE A 702 -5.08 -7.93 -13.97
C PHE A 702 -5.69 -8.63 -12.73
N LEU A 703 -5.95 -7.88 -11.68
CA LEU A 703 -6.50 -8.44 -10.43
C LEU A 703 -8.01 -8.62 -10.47
N GLY A 704 -8.74 -7.78 -11.21
CA GLY A 704 -10.19 -7.67 -11.16
C GLY A 704 -10.66 -6.66 -10.10
N GLU A 705 -11.92 -6.30 -10.15
CA GLU A 705 -12.58 -5.45 -9.14
C GLU A 705 -12.57 -6.15 -7.77
N LEU A 706 -12.12 -5.46 -6.72
CA LEU A 706 -11.88 -6.02 -5.39
C LEU A 706 -10.97 -7.25 -5.41
N GLY A 707 -10.13 -7.35 -6.46
CA GLY A 707 -9.32 -8.51 -6.75
C GLY A 707 -8.19 -8.72 -5.76
N ARG A 708 -7.64 -9.92 -5.76
CA ARG A 708 -6.59 -10.36 -4.84
C ARG A 708 -5.41 -10.92 -5.60
N VAL A 709 -4.21 -10.70 -5.06
CA VAL A 709 -2.99 -11.27 -5.64
C VAL A 709 -2.94 -12.80 -5.57
N GLU A 710 -3.68 -13.40 -4.65
CA GLU A 710 -3.82 -14.86 -4.54
C GLU A 710 -4.70 -15.44 -5.67
N ARG A 711 -5.56 -14.61 -6.26
CA ARG A 711 -6.50 -15.03 -7.31
C ARG A 711 -6.74 -13.91 -8.34
N PRO A 712 -5.74 -13.54 -9.16
CA PRO A 712 -5.92 -12.53 -10.18
C PRO A 712 -6.95 -12.94 -11.23
N ALA A 713 -7.89 -12.05 -11.55
CA ALA A 713 -8.96 -12.32 -12.53
C ALA A 713 -8.38 -12.67 -13.93
N ALA A 714 -7.30 -12.03 -14.33
CA ALA A 714 -6.64 -12.31 -15.61
C ALA A 714 -6.07 -13.74 -15.70
N LEU A 715 -5.87 -14.45 -14.59
CA LEU A 715 -5.40 -15.83 -14.57
C LEU A 715 -6.54 -16.87 -14.53
N GLU A 716 -7.78 -16.45 -14.39
CA GLU A 716 -8.95 -17.33 -14.50
C GLU A 716 -9.24 -17.73 -15.97
N SER A 717 -8.71 -16.97 -16.92
CA SER A 717 -8.89 -17.16 -18.36
C SER A 717 -7.55 -17.33 -19.09
N SER A 718 -7.57 -18.06 -20.21
CA SER A 718 -6.45 -18.14 -21.16
C SER A 718 -6.43 -16.95 -22.14
N ALA A 719 -7.37 -16.02 -22.05
CA ALA A 719 -7.38 -14.84 -22.90
C ALA A 719 -6.10 -14.02 -22.74
N PRO A 720 -5.53 -13.47 -23.82
CA PRO A 720 -4.36 -12.60 -23.73
C PRO A 720 -4.69 -11.34 -22.93
N LEU A 721 -3.69 -10.76 -22.29
CA LEU A 721 -3.79 -9.44 -21.68
C LEU A 721 -4.05 -8.40 -22.78
N SER A 722 -4.85 -7.37 -22.47
CA SER A 722 -5.44 -6.48 -23.49
C SER A 722 -4.45 -5.54 -24.20
N GLY A 723 -3.23 -5.40 -23.71
CA GLY A 723 -2.27 -4.40 -24.18
C GLY A 723 -2.53 -3.00 -23.63
N ARG A 724 -3.43 -2.84 -22.67
CA ARG A 724 -3.85 -1.56 -22.13
C ARG A 724 -2.71 -0.90 -21.34
N VAL A 725 -2.35 0.32 -21.72
CA VAL A 725 -1.31 1.14 -21.09
C VAL A 725 -1.73 2.61 -21.13
N GLY A 726 -1.10 3.48 -20.35
CA GLY A 726 -1.34 4.92 -20.36
C GLY A 726 -1.45 5.53 -18.98
N ALA A 727 -2.02 6.74 -18.92
CA ALA A 727 -2.33 7.46 -17.70
C ALA A 727 -3.75 7.17 -17.22
N GLY A 728 -4.01 7.35 -15.93
CA GLY A 728 -5.37 7.31 -15.38
C GLY A 728 -5.89 5.94 -15.00
N MET A 729 -5.06 4.92 -15.11
CA MET A 729 -5.32 3.58 -14.61
C MET A 729 -4.70 3.39 -13.24
N ASP A 730 -5.05 2.31 -12.57
CA ASP A 730 -4.29 1.82 -11.42
C ASP A 730 -3.08 1.02 -11.96
N PRO A 731 -1.82 1.49 -11.75
CA PRO A 731 -0.69 1.04 -12.55
C PRO A 731 -0.12 -0.29 -12.10
N CYS A 732 0.11 -1.19 -13.05
CA CYS A 732 0.93 -2.39 -12.88
C CYS A 732 1.82 -2.64 -14.11
N GLY A 733 2.69 -3.63 -14.01
CA GLY A 733 3.42 -4.20 -15.12
C GLY A 733 3.13 -5.70 -15.20
N ALA A 734 2.24 -6.14 -16.08
CA ALA A 734 1.98 -7.56 -16.29
C ALA A 734 2.36 -7.98 -17.71
N LEU A 735 3.21 -9.01 -17.81
CA LEU A 735 3.70 -9.60 -19.05
C LEU A 735 3.42 -11.10 -19.04
N ARG A 736 2.85 -11.65 -20.11
CA ARG A 736 2.55 -13.08 -20.23
C ARG A 736 3.20 -13.71 -21.45
N THR A 737 3.73 -14.93 -21.27
CA THR A 737 4.13 -15.84 -22.32
C THR A 737 3.57 -17.22 -22.05
N THR A 738 3.38 -18.02 -23.11
CA THR A 738 2.96 -19.43 -23.01
C THR A 738 4.05 -20.32 -23.59
N ILE A 739 4.34 -21.42 -22.92
CA ILE A 739 5.36 -22.38 -23.30
C ILE A 739 4.76 -23.77 -23.45
N GLU A 740 5.33 -24.58 -24.35
CA GLU A 740 5.13 -26.01 -24.41
C GLU A 740 6.37 -26.70 -23.81
N LEU A 741 6.15 -27.55 -22.83
CA LEU A 741 7.18 -28.23 -22.07
C LEU A 741 7.00 -29.75 -22.21
N PRO A 742 7.73 -30.41 -23.11
CA PRO A 742 7.69 -31.86 -23.25
C PRO A 742 8.11 -32.59 -21.96
N PRO A 743 7.78 -33.88 -21.82
CA PRO A 743 8.22 -34.70 -20.70
C PRO A 743 9.74 -34.65 -20.53
N ASP A 744 10.22 -34.67 -19.27
CA ASP A 744 11.64 -34.73 -18.90
C ASP A 744 12.52 -33.61 -19.51
N THR A 745 11.90 -32.47 -19.89
CA THR A 745 12.61 -31.32 -20.40
C THR A 745 12.55 -30.14 -19.45
N GLN A 746 13.43 -29.16 -19.64
CA GLN A 746 13.44 -27.90 -18.91
C GLN A 746 13.61 -26.70 -19.83
N ILE A 747 13.14 -25.52 -19.36
CA ILE A 747 13.30 -24.23 -20.04
C ILE A 747 13.61 -23.14 -19.01
N ASP A 748 14.42 -22.19 -19.43
CA ASP A 748 14.67 -20.96 -18.67
C ASP A 748 13.90 -19.78 -19.27
N ILE A 749 13.25 -19.02 -18.39
CA ILE A 749 12.57 -17.75 -18.71
C ILE A 749 13.13 -16.68 -17.77
N VAL A 750 13.53 -15.54 -18.31
CA VAL A 750 14.07 -14.43 -17.51
C VAL A 750 13.06 -13.32 -17.46
N PHE A 751 12.68 -12.93 -16.24
CA PHE A 751 11.90 -11.73 -15.99
C PHE A 751 12.81 -10.66 -15.39
N ALA A 752 12.86 -9.50 -16.04
CA ALA A 752 13.69 -8.37 -15.66
C ALA A 752 12.83 -7.23 -15.13
N LEU A 753 13.23 -6.62 -14.01
CA LEU A 753 12.69 -5.38 -13.46
C LEU A 753 13.83 -4.40 -13.28
N GLY A 754 13.79 -3.26 -13.96
CA GLY A 754 14.87 -2.29 -13.92
C GLY A 754 14.41 -0.84 -13.93
N ASP A 755 15.38 0.07 -13.84
CA ASP A 755 15.17 1.51 -13.86
C ASP A 755 16.38 2.22 -14.46
N ALA A 756 16.15 3.22 -15.28
CA ALA A 756 17.22 3.99 -15.94
C ALA A 756 16.94 5.50 -15.89
N ALA A 757 17.96 6.30 -16.15
CA ALA A 757 17.86 7.75 -16.12
C ALA A 757 16.97 8.29 -17.26
N THR A 758 17.06 7.68 -18.42
CA THR A 758 16.32 8.06 -19.63
C THR A 758 15.68 6.84 -20.29
N GLU A 759 14.78 7.09 -21.24
CA GLU A 759 14.17 6.03 -22.07
C GLU A 759 15.22 5.28 -22.90
N ALA A 760 16.15 5.99 -23.49
CA ALA A 760 17.22 5.37 -24.28
C ALA A 760 18.12 4.46 -23.41
N ASP A 761 18.43 4.88 -22.18
CA ASP A 761 19.18 4.05 -21.24
C ASP A 761 18.39 2.80 -20.83
N ALA A 762 17.06 2.94 -20.63
CA ALA A 762 16.19 1.81 -20.34
C ALA A 762 16.17 0.81 -21.51
N GLN A 763 16.02 1.27 -22.75
CA GLN A 763 16.10 0.43 -23.94
C GLN A 763 17.45 -0.29 -24.04
N ALA A 764 18.55 0.44 -23.82
CA ALA A 764 19.90 -0.14 -23.84
C ALA A 764 20.07 -1.21 -22.75
N LEU A 765 19.53 -0.98 -21.56
CA LEU A 765 19.60 -1.93 -20.45
C LEU A 765 18.77 -3.18 -20.75
N VAL A 766 17.55 -3.04 -21.28
CA VAL A 766 16.72 -4.16 -21.73
C VAL A 766 17.46 -4.99 -22.78
N GLN A 767 18.03 -4.35 -23.81
CA GLN A 767 18.75 -5.04 -24.88
C GLN A 767 19.99 -5.77 -24.38
N ARG A 768 20.74 -5.17 -23.44
CA ARG A 768 21.94 -5.75 -22.83
C ARG A 768 21.66 -7.08 -22.12
N TYR A 769 20.53 -7.16 -21.43
CA TYR A 769 20.20 -8.32 -20.58
C TYR A 769 19.32 -9.37 -21.24
N ARG A 770 18.85 -9.14 -22.47
CA ARG A 770 18.17 -10.19 -23.25
C ARG A 770 19.17 -11.23 -23.74
N GLY A 771 18.85 -12.49 -23.46
CA GLY A 771 19.70 -13.62 -23.84
C GLY A 771 21.05 -13.70 -23.09
N VAL A 772 21.21 -12.92 -22.01
CA VAL A 772 22.45 -12.96 -21.20
C VAL A 772 22.55 -14.30 -20.48
N ASP A 773 23.76 -14.81 -20.36
CA ASP A 773 24.05 -15.98 -19.53
C ASP A 773 23.93 -15.60 -18.05
N ILE A 774 22.82 -15.99 -17.42
CA ILE A 774 22.55 -15.69 -16.01
C ILE A 774 23.56 -16.41 -15.09
N ASP A 775 24.09 -17.56 -15.47
CA ASP A 775 25.08 -18.25 -14.65
C ASP A 775 26.41 -17.47 -14.65
N ALA A 776 26.76 -16.81 -15.77
CA ALA A 776 27.90 -15.88 -15.81
C ALA A 776 27.65 -14.65 -14.92
N VAL A 777 26.45 -14.04 -14.95
CA VAL A 777 26.10 -12.92 -14.08
C VAL A 777 26.20 -13.33 -12.59
N LEU A 778 25.70 -14.51 -12.24
CA LEU A 778 25.79 -15.04 -10.86
C LEU A 778 27.25 -15.31 -10.45
N ALA A 779 28.08 -15.77 -11.38
CA ALA A 779 29.50 -15.96 -11.13
C ALA A 779 30.23 -14.63 -10.85
N ASP A 780 29.91 -13.58 -11.62
CA ASP A 780 30.46 -12.22 -11.40
C ASP A 780 30.01 -11.64 -10.06
N VAL A 781 28.73 -11.76 -9.71
CA VAL A 781 28.18 -11.36 -8.40
C VAL A 781 28.88 -12.13 -7.28
N GLY A 782 29.05 -13.44 -7.44
CA GLY A 782 29.77 -14.29 -6.50
C GLY A 782 31.24 -13.88 -6.35
N ALA A 783 31.94 -13.61 -7.45
CA ALA A 783 33.31 -13.15 -7.44
C ALA A 783 33.48 -11.80 -6.71
N GLN A 784 32.58 -10.87 -6.96
CA GLN A 784 32.58 -9.57 -6.27
C GLN A 784 32.41 -9.75 -4.76
N TRP A 785 31.41 -10.51 -4.31
CA TRP A 785 31.20 -10.75 -2.88
C TRP A 785 32.34 -11.54 -2.23
N ASN A 786 32.91 -12.53 -2.92
CA ASN A 786 34.07 -13.25 -2.42
C ASN A 786 35.29 -12.33 -2.27
N GLY A 787 35.56 -11.47 -3.26
CA GLY A 787 36.61 -10.47 -3.16
C GLY A 787 36.46 -9.50 -2.00
N LEU A 788 35.20 -9.17 -1.62
CA LEU A 788 34.90 -8.35 -0.45
C LEU A 788 35.09 -9.10 0.87
N LEU A 789 34.58 -10.33 0.97
CA LEU A 789 34.42 -11.06 2.22
C LEU A 789 35.59 -11.98 2.55
N ASP A 790 36.41 -12.36 1.57
CA ASP A 790 37.55 -13.27 1.79
C ASP A 790 38.82 -12.50 2.24
N THR A 791 38.79 -11.16 2.31
CA THR A 791 39.93 -10.34 2.72
C THR A 791 40.36 -10.63 4.15
N VAL A 792 39.40 -10.83 5.06
CA VAL A 792 39.64 -11.18 6.47
C VAL A 792 38.83 -12.42 6.80
N GLN A 793 39.55 -13.46 7.27
CA GLN A 793 38.92 -14.72 7.66
C GLN A 793 39.35 -15.09 9.07
N VAL A 794 38.39 -15.45 9.90
CA VAL A 794 38.63 -15.97 11.24
C VAL A 794 38.24 -17.43 11.34
N LYS A 795 38.95 -18.17 12.19
CA LYS A 795 38.61 -19.56 12.51
C LYS A 795 38.65 -19.71 14.03
N THR A 796 37.46 -19.87 14.62
CA THR A 796 37.26 -20.01 16.05
C THR A 796 36.77 -21.41 16.41
N PRO A 797 36.74 -21.79 17.68
CA PRO A 797 36.11 -23.04 18.12
C PRO A 797 34.57 -23.07 17.85
N ASP A 798 33.93 -21.91 17.69
CA ASP A 798 32.50 -21.79 17.39
C ASP A 798 32.24 -21.55 15.90
N ARG A 799 31.77 -22.57 15.23
CA ARG A 799 31.43 -22.48 13.79
C ARG A 799 30.37 -21.44 13.46
N ALA A 800 29.42 -21.19 14.35
CA ALA A 800 28.37 -20.18 14.10
C ALA A 800 28.99 -18.77 14.13
N MET A 801 29.95 -18.52 15.02
CA MET A 801 30.70 -17.28 15.06
C MET A 801 31.52 -17.09 13.78
N ASP A 802 32.20 -18.13 13.28
CA ASP A 802 32.93 -18.06 12.00
C ASP A 802 32.02 -17.67 10.83
N VAL A 803 30.83 -18.28 10.75
CA VAL A 803 29.85 -18.01 9.69
C VAL A 803 29.36 -16.56 9.77
N MET A 804 29.10 -16.05 10.96
CA MET A 804 28.67 -14.65 11.14
C MET A 804 29.80 -13.66 10.80
N LEU A 805 31.00 -13.84 11.35
CA LEU A 805 32.08 -12.89 11.17
C LEU A 805 32.68 -12.91 9.75
N ASN A 806 32.82 -14.08 9.13
CA ASN A 806 33.42 -14.19 7.80
C ASN A 806 32.41 -13.85 6.69
N HIS A 807 31.11 -13.97 6.94
CA HIS A 807 30.14 -13.94 5.87
C HIS A 807 28.98 -12.94 6.11
N TRP A 808 28.14 -13.19 7.12
CA TRP A 808 26.85 -12.50 7.17
C TRP A 808 26.94 -11.08 7.73
N LEU A 809 27.75 -10.80 8.74
CA LEU A 809 27.89 -9.45 9.28
C LEU A 809 28.48 -8.47 8.26
N PRO A 810 29.63 -8.75 7.59
CA PRO A 810 30.15 -7.86 6.56
C PRO A 810 29.21 -7.72 5.36
N TYR A 811 28.54 -8.80 4.95
CA TYR A 811 27.55 -8.77 3.87
C TYR A 811 26.39 -7.82 4.22
N GLN A 812 25.79 -7.98 5.40
CA GLN A 812 24.68 -7.13 5.84
C GLN A 812 25.10 -5.68 6.03
N THR A 813 26.31 -5.44 6.55
CA THR A 813 26.82 -4.07 6.68
C THR A 813 26.87 -3.37 5.32
N LEU A 814 27.42 -4.00 4.31
CA LEU A 814 27.48 -3.42 2.98
C LEU A 814 26.11 -3.36 2.29
N ALA A 815 25.44 -4.51 2.17
CA ALA A 815 24.20 -4.59 1.41
C ALA A 815 23.08 -3.75 2.04
N SER A 816 22.86 -3.88 3.36
CA SER A 816 21.71 -3.27 4.03
C SER A 816 22.00 -1.86 4.54
N ARG A 817 23.20 -1.60 5.12
CA ARG A 817 23.50 -0.36 5.81
C ARG A 817 24.15 0.69 4.90
N VAL A 818 25.08 0.29 4.06
CA VAL A 818 25.84 1.24 3.21
C VAL A 818 25.17 1.44 1.86
N TRP A 819 24.79 0.36 1.16
CA TRP A 819 24.22 0.48 -0.17
C TRP A 819 22.71 0.70 -0.18
N ALA A 820 21.92 -0.20 0.44
CA ALA A 820 20.46 -0.14 0.44
C ALA A 820 19.90 0.91 1.40
N ARG A 821 20.48 1.06 2.56
CA ARG A 821 19.98 1.88 3.68
C ARG A 821 18.54 1.53 4.02
N THR A 822 18.26 0.21 4.04
CA THR A 822 16.93 -0.33 4.28
C THR A 822 16.99 -1.70 4.95
N ALA A 823 15.92 -2.02 5.65
CA ALA A 823 15.60 -3.33 6.19
C ALA A 823 14.09 -3.57 6.08
N TYR A 824 13.61 -4.75 6.47
CA TYR A 824 12.19 -5.09 6.35
C TYR A 824 11.28 -4.10 7.07
N TYR A 825 11.64 -3.73 8.31
CA TYR A 825 10.82 -2.86 9.16
C TYR A 825 11.09 -1.36 8.99
N GLN A 826 12.16 -0.99 8.31
CA GLN A 826 12.55 0.40 8.13
C GLN A 826 13.23 0.59 6.78
N ALA A 827 12.58 1.29 5.87
CA ALA A 827 13.15 1.74 4.61
C ALA A 827 13.48 3.23 4.75
N SER A 828 14.65 3.57 5.31
CA SER A 828 15.02 4.96 5.56
C SER A 828 15.57 5.65 4.32
N GLY A 829 16.27 4.94 3.45
CA GLY A 829 16.96 5.51 2.30
C GLY A 829 18.07 6.52 2.63
N ALA A 830 18.16 6.92 3.89
CA ALA A 830 19.05 7.97 4.37
C ALA A 830 20.42 7.42 4.81
N TYR A 831 21.44 8.27 4.69
CA TYR A 831 22.63 8.14 5.50
C TYR A 831 22.39 8.87 6.84
N GLY A 832 22.68 8.23 7.97
CA GLY A 832 22.83 8.88 9.26
C GLY A 832 24.27 9.31 9.43
N PHE A 833 24.53 10.49 9.93
CA PHE A 833 25.91 10.96 10.08
C PHE A 833 26.75 10.03 10.96
N ARG A 834 26.25 9.75 12.14
CA ARG A 834 26.86 8.80 13.07
C ARG A 834 26.76 7.36 12.58
N ASP A 835 25.59 6.93 12.13
CA ASP A 835 25.29 5.51 11.91
C ASP A 835 26.23 4.87 10.91
N GLN A 836 26.34 5.45 9.71
CA GLN A 836 27.20 4.91 8.67
C GLN A 836 28.69 5.20 8.89
N LEU A 837 29.06 6.26 9.64
CA LEU A 837 30.43 6.42 10.09
C LEU A 837 30.85 5.26 11.00
N GLN A 838 29.99 4.82 11.93
CA GLN A 838 30.25 3.61 12.73
C GLN A 838 30.31 2.34 11.87
N ASP A 839 29.36 2.18 10.92
CA ASP A 839 29.33 1.01 10.04
C ASP A 839 30.63 0.86 9.24
N VAL A 840 31.19 1.96 8.71
CA VAL A 840 32.40 1.90 7.87
C VAL A 840 33.69 1.70 8.67
N MET A 841 33.70 1.89 9.98
CA MET A 841 34.85 1.50 10.82
C MET A 841 35.14 0.00 10.67
N ALA A 842 34.10 -0.84 10.57
CA ALA A 842 34.27 -2.28 10.34
C ALA A 842 34.90 -2.61 8.97
N LEU A 843 34.83 -1.68 8.02
CA LEU A 843 35.37 -1.83 6.69
C LEU A 843 36.82 -1.35 6.54
N CYS A 844 37.37 -0.62 7.51
CA CYS A 844 38.73 -0.06 7.42
C CYS A 844 39.81 -1.14 7.21
N VAL A 845 39.61 -2.36 7.74
CA VAL A 845 40.53 -3.48 7.57
C VAL A 845 40.31 -4.22 6.25
N SER A 846 39.03 -4.44 5.86
CA SER A 846 38.70 -5.29 4.71
C SER A 846 38.52 -4.49 3.40
N ARG A 847 38.00 -3.27 3.49
CA ARG A 847 37.67 -2.39 2.33
C ARG A 847 37.91 -0.93 2.69
N PRO A 848 39.19 -0.55 2.92
CA PRO A 848 39.55 0.84 3.25
C PRO A 848 39.10 1.85 2.20
N ASP A 849 38.99 1.46 0.94
CA ASP A 849 38.47 2.27 -0.15
C ASP A 849 37.00 2.72 0.08
N LEU A 850 36.14 1.82 0.50
CA LEU A 850 34.73 2.13 0.82
C LEU A 850 34.60 2.95 2.10
N ALA A 851 35.47 2.68 3.09
CA ALA A 851 35.52 3.48 4.32
C ALA A 851 35.94 4.93 4.01
N ARG A 852 36.94 5.13 3.17
CA ARG A 852 37.40 6.46 2.71
C ARG A 852 36.32 7.21 1.96
N GLU A 853 35.66 6.55 1.03
CA GLU A 853 34.57 7.16 0.26
C GLU A 853 33.48 7.68 1.18
N HIS A 854 33.07 6.90 2.19
CA HIS A 854 32.02 7.31 3.09
C HIS A 854 32.49 8.40 4.08
N LEU A 855 33.75 8.34 4.54
CA LEU A 855 34.35 9.37 5.39
C LEU A 855 34.29 10.74 4.70
N LEU A 856 34.71 10.82 3.43
CA LEU A 856 34.63 12.04 2.61
C LEU A 856 33.17 12.48 2.36
N ARG A 857 32.28 11.54 2.12
CA ARG A 857 30.84 11.81 1.96
C ARG A 857 30.25 12.46 3.22
N ALA A 858 30.60 11.95 4.42
CA ALA A 858 30.15 12.51 5.67
C ALA A 858 30.81 13.87 5.97
N ALA A 859 32.09 14.02 5.66
CA ALA A 859 32.80 15.29 5.83
C ALA A 859 32.16 16.45 5.04
N GLY A 860 31.63 16.17 3.84
CA GLY A 860 30.84 17.13 3.04
C GLY A 860 29.45 17.45 3.59
N ARG A 861 29.08 16.93 4.76
CA ARG A 861 27.78 17.17 5.42
C ARG A 861 27.87 17.98 6.71
N GLN A 862 28.98 18.71 6.87
CA GLN A 862 29.22 19.66 7.96
C GLN A 862 28.83 21.07 7.53
N PHE A 863 28.43 21.88 8.51
CA PHE A 863 28.22 23.32 8.38
C PHE A 863 29.45 24.07 8.88
N ALA A 864 29.63 25.31 8.43
CA ALA A 864 30.76 26.15 8.85
C ALA A 864 30.78 26.39 10.38
N GLU A 865 29.64 26.32 11.03
CA GLU A 865 29.48 26.44 12.49
C GLU A 865 29.91 25.20 13.27
N GLY A 866 30.30 24.12 12.57
CA GLY A 866 30.82 22.89 13.14
C GLY A 866 29.75 21.87 13.56
N ASP A 867 28.48 22.12 13.27
CA ASP A 867 27.42 21.12 13.37
C ASP A 867 27.21 20.41 12.01
N VAL A 868 26.33 19.40 11.97
CA VAL A 868 26.22 18.48 10.84
C VAL A 868 24.76 18.21 10.48
N GLN A 869 24.53 17.72 9.26
CA GLN A 869 23.27 17.05 8.97
C GLN A 869 23.24 15.72 9.74
N HIS A 870 22.30 15.56 10.63
CA HIS A 870 22.10 14.32 11.40
C HIS A 870 21.82 13.12 10.49
N TRP A 871 21.02 13.37 9.44
CA TRP A 871 20.81 12.42 8.33
C TRP A 871 20.51 13.19 7.05
N TRP A 872 20.75 12.53 5.90
CA TRP A 872 20.41 13.06 4.58
C TRP A 872 20.03 11.97 3.59
N LEU A 873 19.20 12.32 2.60
CA LEU A 873 18.70 11.44 1.55
C LEU A 873 19.49 11.66 0.25
N PRO A 874 20.24 10.67 -0.24
CA PRO A 874 20.83 10.75 -1.57
C PRO A 874 19.78 10.48 -2.66
N PRO A 875 19.93 11.01 -3.92
CA PRO A 875 20.98 11.91 -4.33
C PRO A 875 20.76 13.38 -3.97
N GLY A 876 19.52 13.80 -3.65
CA GLY A 876 19.12 15.20 -3.47
C GLY A 876 19.78 15.90 -2.29
N GLY A 877 20.23 15.15 -1.26
CA GLY A 877 20.91 15.70 -0.10
C GLY A 877 19.99 16.37 0.93
N GLN A 878 18.67 16.29 0.77
CA GLN A 878 17.72 16.76 1.78
C GLN A 878 17.96 16.03 3.09
N GLY A 879 17.99 16.78 4.20
CA GLY A 879 18.27 16.21 5.51
C GLY A 879 17.95 17.17 6.64
N ILE A 880 18.22 16.74 7.86
CA ILE A 880 17.93 17.53 9.06
C ILE A 880 19.23 17.99 9.70
N ARG A 881 19.35 19.29 9.89
CA ARG A 881 20.38 19.90 10.72
C ARG A 881 19.94 19.82 12.18
N THR A 882 20.76 19.24 13.05
CA THR A 882 20.45 19.09 14.48
C THR A 882 21.59 19.58 15.36
N LYS A 883 21.29 19.83 16.63
CA LYS A 883 22.26 20.20 17.66
C LYS A 883 22.64 19.00 18.54
N ILE A 884 22.57 17.78 17.99
CA ILE A 884 22.98 16.54 18.67
C ILE A 884 24.51 16.60 18.87
N ARG A 885 24.92 16.48 20.12
CA ARG A 885 26.33 16.81 20.48
C ARG A 885 27.33 15.77 20.00
N ASP A 886 27.01 14.50 20.07
CA ASP A 886 27.90 13.40 19.70
C ASP A 886 28.09 13.30 18.17
N ASP A 887 27.14 13.68 17.36
CA ASP A 887 27.28 13.70 15.90
C ASP A 887 28.56 14.45 15.46
N ARG A 888 28.87 15.56 16.12
CA ARG A 888 30.05 16.40 15.81
C ARG A 888 31.39 15.70 16.05
N LEU A 889 31.43 14.71 16.94
CA LEU A 889 32.64 14.00 17.32
C LEU A 889 32.91 12.80 16.42
N TRP A 890 31.89 12.24 15.81
CA TRP A 890 32.00 10.98 15.09
C TRP A 890 32.93 11.09 13.86
N LEU A 891 32.92 12.20 13.12
CA LEU A 891 33.77 12.34 11.95
C LEU A 891 35.24 12.29 12.35
N SER A 892 35.65 13.09 13.36
CA SER A 892 37.04 13.11 13.84
C SER A 892 37.46 11.76 14.40
N TYR A 893 36.59 11.12 15.17
CA TYR A 893 36.85 9.80 15.74
C TYR A 893 37.08 8.73 14.65
N VAL A 894 36.21 8.68 13.65
CA VAL A 894 36.32 7.70 12.58
C VAL A 894 37.48 8.02 11.62
N ALA A 895 37.78 9.31 11.38
CA ALA A 895 38.94 9.72 10.59
C ALA A 895 40.26 9.28 11.24
N MET A 896 40.42 9.47 12.57
CA MET A 896 41.57 8.96 13.30
C MET A 896 41.68 7.43 13.25
N HIS A 897 40.57 6.73 13.49
CA HIS A 897 40.54 5.28 13.39
C HIS A 897 40.94 4.79 11.97
N TYR A 898 40.42 5.46 10.94
CA TYR A 898 40.76 5.13 9.56
C TYR A 898 42.26 5.30 9.29
N VAL A 899 42.84 6.44 9.67
CA VAL A 899 44.26 6.71 9.50
C VAL A 899 45.14 5.72 10.30
N ASP A 900 44.78 5.43 11.56
CA ASP A 900 45.49 4.47 12.42
C ASP A 900 45.51 3.05 11.81
N VAL A 901 44.39 2.61 11.19
CA VAL A 901 44.27 1.28 10.58
C VAL A 901 44.95 1.20 9.20
N THR A 902 44.81 2.24 8.40
CA THR A 902 45.21 2.21 6.96
C THR A 902 46.54 2.88 6.66
N GLY A 903 46.98 3.82 7.50
CA GLY A 903 48.14 4.67 7.24
C GLY A 903 47.89 5.75 6.19
N ASP A 904 46.66 5.92 5.70
CA ASP A 904 46.30 6.94 4.68
C ASP A 904 46.06 8.31 5.34
N GLU A 905 47.19 9.01 5.65
CA GLU A 905 47.11 10.36 6.17
C GLU A 905 46.59 11.38 5.12
N ALA A 906 46.70 11.06 3.81
CA ALA A 906 46.31 11.97 2.73
C ALA A 906 44.79 12.27 2.73
N VAL A 907 43.97 11.45 3.38
CA VAL A 907 42.52 11.70 3.56
C VAL A 907 42.26 12.99 4.32
N LEU A 908 43.21 13.41 5.20
CA LEU A 908 43.08 14.62 6.02
C LEU A 908 43.32 15.92 5.23
N ASP A 909 43.97 15.82 4.08
CA ASP A 909 44.26 16.96 3.19
C ASP A 909 43.14 17.17 2.15
N GLU A 910 42.13 16.33 2.10
CA GLU A 910 41.02 16.45 1.15
C GLU A 910 40.16 17.68 1.45
N LEU A 911 40.00 18.55 0.46
CA LEU A 911 39.17 19.76 0.59
C LEU A 911 37.72 19.49 0.18
N LEU A 912 36.83 19.66 1.13
CA LEU A 912 35.38 19.46 0.94
C LEU A 912 34.63 20.76 1.28
N PRO A 913 33.56 21.09 0.52
CA PRO A 913 32.76 22.27 0.81
C PRO A 913 31.88 22.04 2.05
N PHE A 914 31.75 23.08 2.87
CA PHE A 914 30.77 23.13 3.92
C PHE A 914 29.36 23.34 3.34
N LEU A 915 28.36 22.78 4.01
CA LEU A 915 26.96 23.11 3.75
C LEU A 915 26.62 24.54 4.21
N LYS A 916 25.69 25.16 3.53
CA LYS A 916 25.11 26.46 3.92
C LYS A 916 23.62 26.25 4.18
N GLY A 917 23.11 26.84 5.23
CA GLY A 917 21.69 26.77 5.59
C GLY A 917 21.43 27.23 7.01
N ASP A 918 20.21 27.62 7.29
CA ASP A 918 19.78 28.03 8.63
C ASP A 918 19.65 26.83 9.58
N ALA A 919 19.85 27.08 10.89
CA ALA A 919 19.79 26.06 11.94
C ALA A 919 18.36 25.71 12.33
#